data_c46c31a4356f2bd6df9d5a4f6e5aa3a3
#
_entry.id   c46c31a4356f2bd6df9d5a4f6e5aa3a3
#
_cell.length_a   1.000
_cell.length_b   1.000
_cell.length_c   1.000
_cell.angle_alpha   90.00
_cell.angle_beta   90.00
_cell.angle_gamma   90.00
#
_symmetry.space_group_name_H-M   'P 1'
#
loop_
_entity.id
_entity.type
_entity.pdbx_description
1 polymer ?
#
loop_
_entity_poly.entity_id
_entity_poly.type
_entity_poly.pdbx_seq_one_letter_code
_entity_poly.pdbx_strand_id
1 'polypeptide(L)'
;MTMPAHLAKSALAVAVLLALSATVHAESTADNASDAGPDAQTIDKVEVHGSRMSKAQSPKYTESLQDTPQTITVVTKDVMDQQNLLGLRDVLSTLPGITFGAGEGGGGYGDSINLRGFTATSDITSDGLRDSALYTRSDTFNLESIELVNGANSAMSGAGSVGGNINLVSKTAREGDSHAFTLGAGSDRYGRMTADSNFDFGNGTALRLNAMVHENDVPGRDHERYSRWGIAPSLAFGLGTDTRFTLSYLHQEDDNTPQYGVPYALNAYNDGPLPGIDPSTYFGYRNISRQEIEVDSLTGTFVHDFSDALSLRSVARWQQVEQLANATGLGGAWCLDDGRNPYTGTACAGQPAGTWLPSSGPRGLVRDTRNTIAVSQTDLTARFSTGSVEHALVAGVAFSKETFELESGGVFFNADGSALPNTSAGYPYQSFRNPYNIWTGPLNYFRSGKSEGELENQSLYVFDTLKFGERWLLNLGARYDRNEGSTTTWPVSSAAATRGQITDAPTVARNDEDLFSYRVGLVFKPIEQVSTYLSYANSKTPSKASVNGSCTATSTTGTANCNVEAETAVNIELGAKWDAIEGRLALTAALFRNERQNYRVADPDPANLSGEQALDGKARVDGLALGVAGNITREWAVFANYTFLDSDVLSGVSDYCVQNPNTQIVVIGTTPTAVNADNRACANSVFFRDPTRGNALTNTPRHSGSVWTTYALDKWTFGFGSTYQGGFLTQNSSLPTVNGAITAATLADPSAATLYRTQDYWMHRAMVAYQVSDRLGLQLNLNNLTDEEYYVRIRNTATSGWATPGEGRSATLTAIYKF
;
A
#
# COMPACT_ATOMS: atom_id res chain seq x y z
N MET A 1 -9.44 8.77 -39.52
CA MET A 1 -9.18 7.79 -38.44
C MET A 1 -7.87 8.22 -37.84
N THR A 2 -7.92 9.05 -36.84
CA THR A 2 -6.76 9.37 -35.98
C THR A 2 -6.59 8.20 -35.01
N MET A 3 -5.43 7.56 -35.02
CA MET A 3 -5.07 6.57 -34.01
C MET A 3 -5.30 7.19 -32.60
N PRO A 4 -5.90 6.48 -31.66
CA PRO A 4 -5.99 6.95 -30.28
C PRO A 4 -4.58 7.26 -29.77
N ALA A 5 -4.42 8.35 -29.01
CA ALA A 5 -3.12 8.81 -28.53
C ALA A 5 -2.34 7.73 -27.74
N HIS A 6 -3.06 6.85 -27.05
CA HIS A 6 -2.48 5.70 -26.30
C HIS A 6 -1.81 4.67 -27.21
N LEU A 7 -2.40 4.32 -28.35
CA LEU A 7 -1.78 3.40 -29.33
C LEU A 7 -0.50 3.99 -29.91
N ALA A 8 -0.42 5.32 -30.09
CA ALA A 8 0.79 5.98 -30.58
C ALA A 8 1.91 5.97 -29.51
N LYS A 9 1.58 6.17 -28.23
CA LYS A 9 2.54 6.13 -27.11
C LYS A 9 3.05 4.70 -26.87
N SER A 10 2.17 3.71 -26.86
CA SER A 10 2.55 2.28 -26.79
C SER A 10 3.42 1.85 -27.97
N ALA A 11 3.14 2.37 -29.17
CA ALA A 11 3.97 2.12 -30.35
C ALA A 11 5.38 2.75 -30.22
N LEU A 12 5.51 3.90 -29.52
CA LEU A 12 6.81 4.51 -29.24
C LEU A 12 7.62 3.66 -28.26
N ALA A 13 6.99 3.13 -27.21
CA ALA A 13 7.64 2.23 -26.25
C ALA A 13 8.09 0.92 -26.93
N VAL A 14 7.27 0.34 -27.80
CA VAL A 14 7.63 -0.82 -28.63
C VAL A 14 8.78 -0.48 -29.59
N ALA A 15 8.78 0.71 -30.18
CA ALA A 15 9.87 1.16 -31.06
C ALA A 15 11.18 1.35 -30.29
N VAL A 16 11.13 1.86 -29.04
CA VAL A 16 12.30 1.95 -28.16
C VAL A 16 12.81 0.56 -27.78
N LEU A 17 11.92 -0.38 -27.44
CA LEU A 17 12.26 -1.77 -27.17
C LEU A 17 12.90 -2.47 -28.37
N LEU A 18 12.36 -2.25 -29.59
CA LEU A 18 12.91 -2.79 -30.83
C LEU A 18 14.24 -2.12 -31.24
N ALA A 19 14.39 -0.81 -31.00
CA ALA A 19 15.65 -0.09 -31.23
C ALA A 19 16.78 -0.57 -30.31
N LEU A 20 16.46 -0.85 -29.05
CA LEU A 20 17.40 -1.45 -28.09
C LEU A 20 17.84 -2.86 -28.50
N SER A 21 16.98 -3.63 -29.13
CA SER A 21 17.31 -4.97 -29.67
C SER A 21 18.15 -4.91 -30.95
N ALA A 22 18.08 -3.83 -31.73
CA ALA A 22 18.78 -3.68 -33.02
C ALA A 22 20.23 -3.18 -32.88
N THR A 23 20.55 -2.43 -31.81
CA THR A 23 21.90 -1.91 -31.56
C THR A 23 22.94 -2.95 -31.11
N VAL A 24 22.47 -4.15 -30.73
CA VAL A 24 23.33 -5.24 -30.22
C VAL A 24 23.97 -6.09 -31.34
N HIS A 25 23.68 -5.84 -32.60
CA HIS A 25 24.20 -6.64 -33.73
C HIS A 25 25.37 -5.98 -34.50
N ALA A 26 25.95 -4.90 -33.98
CA ALA A 26 27.10 -4.26 -34.61
C ALA A 26 28.38 -4.46 -33.79
N GLU A 27 29.24 -5.31 -34.36
CA GLU A 27 30.66 -5.52 -34.06
C GLU A 27 31.03 -6.58 -32.98
N SER A 28 31.27 -7.79 -33.49
CA SER A 28 32.41 -8.58 -33.02
C SER A 28 33.29 -8.86 -34.20
N THR A 29 34.29 -8.06 -34.43
CA THR A 29 35.47 -8.44 -35.18
C THR A 29 36.57 -8.81 -34.19
N ALA A 30 37.03 -10.03 -34.34
CA ALA A 30 38.06 -10.66 -33.60
C ALA A 30 39.38 -9.91 -33.64
N ASP A 31 40.09 -9.83 -32.54
CA ASP A 31 41.52 -10.06 -32.62
C ASP A 31 42.02 -10.85 -31.37
N ASN A 32 42.83 -11.84 -31.66
CA ASN A 32 43.46 -12.76 -30.73
C ASN A 32 44.60 -12.06 -29.98
N ALA A 33 44.57 -12.17 -28.65
CA ALA A 33 45.82 -12.32 -27.88
C ALA A 33 45.55 -12.94 -26.52
N SER A 34 46.20 -14.07 -26.30
CA SER A 34 46.34 -14.79 -25.06
C SER A 34 46.86 -13.92 -23.91
N ASP A 35 46.20 -13.92 -22.74
CA ASP A 35 46.88 -14.30 -21.51
C ASP A 35 45.92 -14.63 -20.39
N ALA A 36 46.29 -15.63 -19.61
CA ALA A 36 45.48 -16.20 -18.56
C ALA A 36 45.49 -15.34 -17.31
N GLY A 37 44.34 -14.92 -16.86
CA GLY A 37 44.08 -14.40 -15.51
C GLY A 37 42.73 -14.96 -14.99
N PRO A 38 42.52 -15.15 -13.70
CA PRO A 38 41.72 -16.20 -13.13
C PRO A 38 40.20 -15.89 -13.17
N ASP A 39 39.45 -16.97 -13.46
CA ASP A 39 38.04 -17.21 -13.19
C ASP A 39 37.02 -16.27 -13.86
N ALA A 40 36.87 -16.47 -15.17
CA ALA A 40 35.56 -16.38 -15.76
C ALA A 40 34.67 -17.49 -15.13
N GLN A 41 33.77 -17.14 -14.24
CA GLN A 41 32.74 -18.05 -13.78
C GLN A 41 31.92 -18.47 -14.99
N THR A 42 32.17 -19.64 -15.50
CA THR A 42 31.27 -20.37 -16.39
C THR A 42 29.92 -20.41 -15.73
N ILE A 43 28.89 -19.88 -16.40
CA ILE A 43 27.47 -20.03 -16.00
C ILE A 43 27.12 -21.50 -16.31
N ASP A 44 27.62 -22.39 -15.50
CA ASP A 44 27.20 -23.77 -15.46
C ASP A 44 26.11 -23.91 -14.42
N LYS A 45 24.93 -24.23 -14.88
CA LYS A 45 23.66 -24.48 -14.17
C LYS A 45 22.93 -23.22 -13.68
N VAL A 46 21.64 -23.18 -14.00
CA VAL A 46 20.65 -22.32 -13.34
C VAL A 46 20.71 -22.61 -11.83
N GLU A 47 21.55 -21.89 -11.12
CA GLU A 47 21.44 -21.85 -9.67
C GLU A 47 20.18 -21.06 -9.37
N VAL A 48 19.20 -21.72 -8.74
CA VAL A 48 18.08 -21.03 -8.12
C VAL A 48 18.66 -20.29 -6.93
N HIS A 49 19.12 -19.08 -7.18
CA HIS A 49 19.45 -18.17 -6.11
C HIS A 49 18.13 -17.73 -5.49
N GLY A 50 17.73 -18.38 -4.41
CA GLY A 50 16.85 -17.75 -3.44
C GLY A 50 17.62 -16.53 -2.95
N SER A 51 17.50 -15.42 -3.66
CA SER A 51 18.36 -14.27 -3.47
C SER A 51 18.03 -13.65 -2.12
N ARG A 52 18.84 -13.98 -1.14
CA ARG A 52 18.87 -13.39 0.18
C ARG A 52 19.64 -12.08 0.11
N MET A 53 19.01 -10.98 0.46
CA MET A 53 19.73 -9.75 0.73
C MET A 53 20.34 -9.78 2.14
N SER A 54 21.57 -9.38 2.27
CA SER A 54 22.29 -9.34 3.55
C SER A 54 22.13 -8.02 4.29
N LYS A 55 21.74 -6.93 3.59
CA LYS A 55 21.61 -5.59 4.14
C LYS A 55 20.45 -4.85 3.50
N ALA A 56 19.76 -4.00 4.29
CA ALA A 56 18.77 -3.05 3.77
C ALA A 56 19.46 -1.93 2.99
N GLN A 57 18.75 -1.37 2.01
CA GLN A 57 19.31 -0.39 1.08
C GLN A 57 19.66 0.96 1.75
N SER A 58 18.88 1.40 2.73
CA SER A 58 19.10 2.68 3.40
C SER A 58 20.39 2.66 4.26
N PRO A 59 21.28 3.67 4.15
CA PRO A 59 22.52 3.75 4.95
C PRO A 59 22.23 3.88 6.46
N LYS A 60 21.04 4.29 6.86
CA LYS A 60 20.60 4.37 8.25
C LYS A 60 20.63 3.01 8.96
N TYR A 61 20.56 1.90 8.17
CA TYR A 61 20.83 0.55 8.68
C TYR A 61 22.34 0.31 8.64
N THR A 62 22.99 0.56 9.77
CA THR A 62 24.45 0.50 9.92
C THR A 62 25.01 -0.90 9.81
N GLU A 63 24.18 -1.93 10.12
CA GLU A 63 24.56 -3.33 10.18
C GLU A 63 23.81 -4.20 9.15
N SER A 64 24.21 -5.46 9.06
CA SER A 64 23.51 -6.47 8.26
C SER A 64 22.09 -6.70 8.78
N LEU A 65 21.21 -7.29 7.94
CA LEU A 65 19.86 -7.68 8.38
C LEU A 65 19.90 -8.63 9.57
N GLN A 66 20.93 -9.49 9.64
CA GLN A 66 21.20 -10.41 10.74
C GLN A 66 21.37 -9.68 12.07
N ASP A 67 22.08 -8.57 12.09
CA ASP A 67 22.49 -7.82 13.27
C ASP A 67 21.61 -6.57 13.52
N THR A 68 20.61 -6.35 12.67
CA THR A 68 19.63 -5.26 12.84
C THR A 68 18.52 -5.70 13.81
N PRO A 69 18.29 -4.99 14.93
CA PRO A 69 17.29 -5.37 15.95
C PRO A 69 15.88 -4.98 15.54
N GLN A 70 15.41 -5.52 14.43
CA GLN A 70 14.08 -5.26 13.86
C GLN A 70 13.70 -6.34 12.84
N THR A 71 12.41 -6.68 12.74
CA THR A 71 11.91 -7.56 11.70
C THR A 71 11.83 -6.82 10.37
N ILE A 72 12.66 -7.23 9.40
CA ILE A 72 12.68 -6.71 8.04
C ILE A 72 12.53 -7.89 7.08
N THR A 73 11.55 -7.82 6.19
CA THR A 73 11.33 -8.80 5.11
C THR A 73 11.67 -8.15 3.77
N VAL A 74 12.55 -8.79 3.00
CA VAL A 74 12.94 -8.31 1.68
C VAL A 74 12.40 -9.26 0.61
N VAL A 75 11.57 -8.74 -0.29
CA VAL A 75 11.11 -9.46 -1.49
C VAL A 75 11.98 -9.01 -2.64
N THR A 76 12.81 -9.91 -3.13
CA THR A 76 13.75 -9.61 -4.21
C THR A 76 13.08 -9.69 -5.57
N LYS A 77 13.75 -9.11 -6.59
CA LYS A 77 13.29 -9.20 -7.98
C LYS A 77 13.07 -10.64 -8.42
N ASP A 78 13.96 -11.57 -8.05
CA ASP A 78 13.82 -12.97 -8.42
C ASP A 78 12.54 -13.60 -7.87
N VAL A 79 12.21 -13.32 -6.62
CA VAL A 79 10.96 -13.80 -6.00
C VAL A 79 9.73 -13.19 -6.69
N MET A 80 9.81 -11.89 -7.06
CA MET A 80 8.73 -11.21 -7.79
C MET A 80 8.56 -11.81 -9.20
N ASP A 81 9.64 -12.01 -9.94
CA ASP A 81 9.63 -12.53 -11.30
C ASP A 81 9.15 -13.99 -11.34
N GLN A 82 9.65 -14.85 -10.44
CA GLN A 82 9.25 -16.25 -10.35
C GLN A 82 7.74 -16.41 -10.11
N GLN A 83 7.15 -15.54 -9.30
CA GLN A 83 5.73 -15.56 -9.00
C GLN A 83 4.88 -14.71 -9.96
N ASN A 84 5.49 -13.98 -10.90
CA ASN A 84 4.83 -13.02 -11.78
C ASN A 84 4.04 -11.96 -10.99
N LEU A 85 4.67 -11.36 -9.95
CA LEU A 85 4.08 -10.30 -9.13
C LEU A 85 4.37 -8.94 -9.78
N LEU A 86 3.39 -8.37 -10.43
CA LEU A 86 3.60 -7.21 -11.29
C LEU A 86 3.43 -5.87 -10.56
N GLY A 87 2.51 -5.78 -9.62
CA GLY A 87 2.22 -4.55 -8.88
C GLY A 87 2.64 -4.61 -7.41
N LEU A 88 2.73 -3.46 -6.75
CA LEU A 88 3.01 -3.40 -5.31
C LEU A 88 2.00 -4.23 -4.51
N ARG A 89 0.71 -4.15 -4.85
CA ARG A 89 -0.33 -4.94 -4.19
C ARG A 89 -0.09 -6.44 -4.33
N ASP A 90 0.31 -6.90 -5.51
CA ASP A 90 0.56 -8.33 -5.75
C ASP A 90 1.67 -8.82 -4.84
N VAL A 91 2.77 -8.07 -4.73
CA VAL A 91 3.87 -8.38 -3.83
C VAL A 91 3.41 -8.38 -2.38
N LEU A 92 2.75 -7.33 -1.92
CA LEU A 92 2.30 -7.20 -0.54
C LEU A 92 1.24 -8.23 -0.15
N SER A 93 0.42 -8.71 -1.10
CA SER A 93 -0.56 -9.78 -0.87
C SER A 93 0.10 -11.12 -0.51
N THR A 94 1.38 -11.29 -0.83
CA THR A 94 2.17 -12.47 -0.43
C THR A 94 2.84 -12.32 0.92
N LEU A 95 2.68 -11.18 1.60
CA LEU A 95 3.30 -10.90 2.90
C LEU A 95 2.24 -10.92 4.01
N PRO A 96 2.47 -11.67 5.10
CA PRO A 96 1.49 -11.77 6.18
C PRO A 96 1.41 -10.49 7.01
N GLY A 97 0.24 -10.28 7.65
CA GLY A 97 -0.02 -9.10 8.48
C GLY A 97 -0.34 -7.85 7.68
N ILE A 98 -0.50 -7.97 6.35
CA ILE A 98 -0.92 -6.90 5.45
C ILE A 98 -2.35 -7.17 4.98
N THR A 99 -3.16 -6.11 4.97
CA THR A 99 -4.49 -6.08 4.35
C THR A 99 -4.66 -4.79 3.57
N PHE A 100 -5.66 -4.77 2.69
CA PHE A 100 -5.94 -3.60 1.87
C PHE A 100 -7.26 -2.98 2.29
N GLY A 101 -7.25 -1.68 2.55
CA GLY A 101 -8.46 -0.92 2.80
C GLY A 101 -9.31 -0.80 1.54
N ALA A 102 -10.60 -0.62 1.72
CA ALA A 102 -11.53 -0.47 0.62
C ALA A 102 -11.22 0.77 -0.24
N GLY A 103 -10.74 1.83 0.40
CA GLY A 103 -10.55 3.11 -0.27
C GLY A 103 -11.84 3.54 -0.98
N GLU A 104 -11.72 4.09 -2.18
CA GLU A 104 -12.84 4.30 -3.08
C GLU A 104 -12.72 3.42 -4.34
N GLY A 105 -12.38 2.15 -4.16
CA GLY A 105 -12.48 1.16 -5.22
C GLY A 105 -11.63 1.43 -6.46
N GLY A 106 -10.47 2.08 -6.31
CA GLY A 106 -9.67 2.55 -7.42
C GLY A 106 -10.05 3.95 -7.90
N GLY A 107 -10.97 4.63 -7.22
CA GLY A 107 -11.37 6.01 -7.48
C GLY A 107 -10.36 7.08 -7.02
N GLY A 108 -9.06 6.74 -6.89
CA GLY A 108 -8.01 7.74 -6.66
C GLY A 108 -7.39 7.78 -5.26
N TYR A 109 -7.60 6.76 -4.44
CA TYR A 109 -7.02 6.69 -3.09
C TYR A 109 -5.83 5.73 -2.94
N GLY A 110 -5.13 5.45 -4.01
CA GLY A 110 -3.88 4.69 -3.99
C GLY A 110 -4.00 3.26 -3.47
N ASP A 111 -2.91 2.75 -2.94
CA ASP A 111 -2.76 1.36 -2.55
C ASP A 111 -3.56 0.99 -1.28
N SER A 112 -3.89 1.94 -0.43
CA SER A 112 -4.69 1.75 0.80
C SER A 112 -4.27 0.55 1.65
N ILE A 113 -3.07 0.61 2.20
CA ILE A 113 -2.40 -0.49 2.89
C ILE A 113 -2.62 -0.40 4.40
N ASN A 114 -2.91 -1.54 5.05
CA ASN A 114 -2.81 -1.71 6.49
C ASN A 114 -1.69 -2.70 6.79
N LEU A 115 -0.84 -2.35 7.74
CA LEU A 115 0.28 -3.15 8.20
C LEU A 115 0.14 -3.40 9.69
N ARG A 116 0.08 -4.69 10.09
CA ARG A 116 -0.12 -5.11 11.48
C ARG A 116 -1.31 -4.38 12.17
N GLY A 117 -2.42 -4.18 11.43
CA GLY A 117 -3.65 -3.55 11.93
C GLY A 117 -3.66 -2.02 11.90
N PHE A 118 -2.60 -1.36 11.46
CA PHE A 118 -2.52 0.10 11.35
C PHE A 118 -2.38 0.53 9.89
N THR A 119 -2.94 1.69 9.55
CA THR A 119 -2.80 2.22 8.20
C THR A 119 -1.34 2.58 7.90
N ALA A 120 -0.86 2.21 6.73
CA ALA A 120 0.49 2.48 6.23
C ALA A 120 0.46 3.06 4.80
N THR A 121 -0.66 3.60 4.37
CA THR A 121 -0.87 4.11 3.00
C THR A 121 0.09 5.24 2.63
N SER A 122 0.48 6.07 3.60
CA SER A 122 1.45 7.16 3.42
C SER A 122 2.86 6.81 3.93
N ASP A 123 3.07 5.58 4.39
CA ASP A 123 4.33 5.13 4.98
C ASP A 123 5.16 4.35 3.95
N ILE A 124 5.19 4.88 2.72
CA ILE A 124 5.97 4.34 1.62
C ILE A 124 7.20 5.22 1.42
N THR A 125 8.33 4.58 1.22
CA THR A 125 9.57 5.22 0.79
C THR A 125 10.06 4.61 -0.52
N SER A 126 10.76 5.38 -1.31
CA SER A 126 11.46 4.90 -2.49
C SER A 126 12.92 5.30 -2.36
N ASP A 127 13.82 4.32 -2.41
CA ASP A 127 15.26 4.46 -2.18
C ASP A 127 15.60 5.13 -0.82
N GLY A 128 14.75 4.89 0.19
CA GLY A 128 14.86 5.48 1.52
C GLY A 128 14.33 6.91 1.65
N LEU A 129 13.82 7.50 0.57
CA LEU A 129 13.18 8.82 0.55
C LEU A 129 11.66 8.67 0.66
N ARG A 130 11.00 9.58 1.35
CA ARG A 130 9.55 9.59 1.50
C ARG A 130 8.83 9.68 0.16
N ASP A 131 7.77 8.90 0.01
CA ASP A 131 6.81 8.94 -1.10
C ASP A 131 5.39 8.81 -0.55
N SER A 132 4.77 9.94 -0.19
CA SER A 132 3.44 9.99 0.42
C SER A 132 2.30 10.15 -0.58
N ALA A 133 2.59 10.28 -1.87
CA ALA A 133 1.57 10.43 -2.91
C ALA A 133 0.62 9.21 -2.96
N LEU A 134 -0.69 9.49 -2.99
CA LEU A 134 -1.72 8.44 -3.00
C LEU A 134 -2.06 8.05 -4.44
N TYR A 135 -1.32 7.12 -4.99
CA TYR A 135 -1.60 6.50 -6.29
C TYR A 135 -1.37 4.99 -6.22
N THR A 136 -1.86 4.26 -7.19
CA THR A 136 -1.62 2.82 -7.28
C THR A 136 -0.27 2.56 -7.94
N ARG A 137 0.65 1.90 -7.23
CA ARG A 137 1.95 1.48 -7.74
C ARG A 137 1.78 0.16 -8.48
N SER A 138 1.43 0.29 -9.75
CA SER A 138 0.90 -0.79 -10.57
C SER A 138 1.99 -1.69 -11.16
N ASP A 139 3.27 -1.29 -11.16
CA ASP A 139 4.33 -2.08 -11.78
C ASP A 139 5.65 -2.09 -10.99
N THR A 140 6.32 -3.25 -11.06
CA THR A 140 7.61 -3.53 -10.41
C THR A 140 8.78 -3.55 -11.39
N PHE A 141 8.59 -3.17 -12.67
CA PHE A 141 9.60 -3.31 -13.71
C PHE A 141 10.93 -2.62 -13.41
N ASN A 142 10.88 -1.50 -12.67
CA ASN A 142 12.04 -0.71 -12.26
C ASN A 142 12.51 -0.99 -10.81
N LEU A 143 12.07 -2.10 -10.19
CA LEU A 143 12.45 -2.42 -8.81
C LEU A 143 13.43 -3.60 -8.75
N GLU A 144 14.44 -3.49 -7.87
CA GLU A 144 15.33 -4.57 -7.46
C GLU A 144 14.74 -5.37 -6.30
N SER A 145 14.07 -4.68 -5.38
CA SER A 145 13.45 -5.31 -4.21
C SER A 145 12.39 -4.41 -3.58
N ILE A 146 11.58 -5.02 -2.72
CA ILE A 146 10.65 -4.33 -1.82
C ILE A 146 11.02 -4.75 -0.41
N GLU A 147 11.31 -3.77 0.45
CA GLU A 147 11.66 -3.98 1.84
C GLU A 147 10.47 -3.63 2.74
N LEU A 148 9.95 -4.60 3.48
CA LEU A 148 8.92 -4.40 4.50
C LEU A 148 9.59 -4.30 5.87
N VAL A 149 9.58 -3.13 6.46
CA VAL A 149 10.10 -2.85 7.79
C VAL A 149 8.95 -2.81 8.77
N ASN A 150 8.93 -3.71 9.73
CA ASN A 150 7.81 -3.88 10.66
C ASN A 150 7.99 -3.10 11.96
N GLY A 151 6.87 -2.65 12.55
CA GLY A 151 6.83 -1.95 13.83
C GLY A 151 7.10 -0.45 13.72
N ALA A 152 6.93 0.29 14.81
CA ALA A 152 7.13 1.74 14.86
C ALA A 152 8.51 2.13 14.34
N ASN A 153 8.56 3.00 13.31
CA ASN A 153 9.78 3.26 12.56
C ASN A 153 10.03 4.74 12.20
N SER A 154 9.36 5.68 12.86
CA SER A 154 9.51 7.10 12.52
C SER A 154 10.94 7.62 12.62
N ALA A 155 11.77 7.05 13.51
CA ALA A 155 13.19 7.43 13.59
C ALA A 155 13.91 7.20 12.24
N MET A 156 13.57 6.15 11.49
CA MET A 156 14.19 5.80 10.21
C MET A 156 13.51 6.47 9.01
N SER A 157 12.17 6.39 8.95
CA SER A 157 11.38 6.79 7.77
C SER A 157 10.72 8.16 7.89
N GLY A 158 10.73 8.79 9.07
CA GLY A 158 10.04 10.04 9.35
C GLY A 158 8.64 9.82 9.95
N ALA A 159 7.88 10.90 10.07
CA ALA A 159 6.57 10.92 10.70
C ALA A 159 5.58 9.89 10.13
N GLY A 160 4.78 9.26 10.98
CA GLY A 160 3.90 8.14 10.67
C GLY A 160 4.50 6.80 11.07
N SER A 161 4.38 5.77 10.24
CA SER A 161 5.00 4.44 10.43
C SER A 161 4.65 3.74 11.73
N VAL A 162 3.36 3.68 12.08
CA VAL A 162 2.89 3.00 13.30
C VAL A 162 3.06 1.48 13.19
N GLY A 163 2.58 0.89 12.10
CA GLY A 163 2.70 -0.54 11.81
C GLY A 163 4.03 -0.92 11.19
N GLY A 164 4.73 0.05 10.61
CA GLY A 164 5.96 -0.09 9.86
C GLY A 164 5.97 0.76 8.59
N ASN A 165 6.97 0.56 7.72
CA ASN A 165 7.03 1.20 6.42
C ASN A 165 7.44 0.22 5.31
N ILE A 166 7.16 0.61 4.08
CA ILE A 166 7.51 -0.13 2.87
C ILE A 166 8.52 0.70 2.08
N ASN A 167 9.67 0.11 1.75
CA ASN A 167 10.69 0.76 0.93
C ASN A 167 10.80 0.07 -0.43
N LEU A 168 10.66 0.85 -1.50
CA LEU A 168 10.83 0.42 -2.88
C LEU A 168 12.26 0.70 -3.30
N VAL A 169 13.00 -0.31 -3.72
CA VAL A 169 14.41 -0.18 -4.14
C VAL A 169 14.48 -0.18 -5.65
N SER A 170 14.91 0.95 -6.23
CA SER A 170 14.97 1.13 -7.67
C SER A 170 16.20 0.46 -8.29
N LYS A 171 16.06 0.03 -9.54
CA LYS A 171 17.18 -0.40 -10.38
C LYS A 171 18.02 0.79 -10.78
N THR A 172 19.34 0.65 -10.64
CA THR A 172 20.30 1.67 -11.05
C THR A 172 21.39 1.06 -11.95
N ALA A 173 22.09 1.92 -12.71
CA ALA A 173 23.24 1.54 -13.51
C ALA A 173 24.37 1.03 -12.61
N ARG A 174 25.10 0.01 -13.06
CA ARG A 174 26.15 -0.71 -12.33
C ARG A 174 27.29 -1.14 -13.25
N GLU A 175 28.37 -1.60 -12.66
CA GLU A 175 29.45 -2.23 -13.40
C GLU A 175 29.00 -3.56 -14.02
N GLY A 176 29.57 -3.89 -15.18
CA GLY A 176 29.32 -5.10 -15.94
C GLY A 176 28.08 -5.03 -16.84
N ASP A 177 28.21 -5.55 -18.05
CA ASP A 177 27.10 -5.66 -19.00
C ASP A 177 26.11 -6.73 -18.56
N SER A 178 24.82 -6.44 -18.71
CA SER A 178 23.75 -7.41 -18.49
C SER A 178 22.49 -6.98 -19.24
N HIS A 179 21.92 -7.87 -20.02
CA HIS A 179 20.75 -7.58 -20.81
C HIS A 179 19.71 -8.68 -20.65
N ALA A 180 18.46 -8.29 -20.41
CA ALA A 180 17.32 -9.19 -20.32
C ALA A 180 16.12 -8.61 -21.05
N PHE A 181 15.52 -9.43 -21.91
CA PHE A 181 14.26 -9.13 -22.58
C PHE A 181 13.23 -10.19 -22.21
N THR A 182 12.01 -9.76 -21.90
CA THR A 182 10.91 -10.69 -21.67
C THR A 182 9.77 -10.43 -22.63
N LEU A 183 9.12 -11.51 -23.07
CA LEU A 183 7.89 -11.47 -23.82
C LEU A 183 6.91 -12.46 -23.21
N GLY A 184 5.80 -11.95 -22.68
CA GLY A 184 4.76 -12.73 -22.04
C GLY A 184 3.44 -12.64 -22.80
N ALA A 185 2.74 -13.77 -22.84
CA ALA A 185 1.36 -13.88 -23.31
C ALA A 185 0.58 -14.84 -22.42
N GLY A 186 -0.73 -14.66 -22.29
CA GLY A 186 -1.51 -15.49 -21.36
C GLY A 186 -3.01 -15.45 -21.59
N SER A 187 -3.73 -16.02 -20.65
CA SER A 187 -5.17 -15.88 -20.54
C SER A 187 -5.55 -14.39 -20.38
N ASP A 188 -6.84 -14.07 -20.51
CA ASP A 188 -7.39 -12.74 -20.23
C ASP A 188 -6.67 -11.63 -21.02
N ARG A 189 -6.36 -11.91 -22.28
CA ARG A 189 -5.65 -11.02 -23.22
C ARG A 189 -4.32 -10.47 -22.67
N TYR A 190 -3.69 -11.22 -21.76
CA TYR A 190 -2.41 -10.82 -21.17
C TYR A 190 -1.34 -10.71 -22.27
N GLY A 191 -0.73 -9.55 -22.33
CA GLY A 191 0.43 -9.25 -23.15
C GLY A 191 1.41 -8.36 -22.39
N ARG A 192 2.68 -8.79 -22.29
CA ARG A 192 3.72 -8.01 -21.60
C ARG A 192 5.06 -8.13 -22.30
N MET A 193 5.73 -7.00 -22.44
CA MET A 193 7.12 -6.92 -22.88
C MET A 193 7.92 -6.10 -21.87
N THR A 194 9.13 -6.55 -21.55
CA THR A 194 10.07 -5.75 -20.75
C THR A 194 11.47 -5.82 -21.33
N ALA A 195 12.25 -4.77 -21.11
CA ALA A 195 13.68 -4.73 -21.36
C ALA A 195 14.38 -4.20 -20.09
N ASP A 196 15.47 -4.84 -19.70
CA ASP A 196 16.38 -4.40 -18.66
C ASP A 196 17.80 -4.59 -19.19
N SER A 197 18.45 -3.51 -19.56
CA SER A 197 19.76 -3.53 -20.22
C SER A 197 20.70 -2.59 -19.50
N ASN A 198 21.80 -3.13 -18.95
CA ASN A 198 22.88 -2.40 -18.36
C ASN A 198 24.10 -2.45 -19.30
N PHE A 199 24.56 -1.29 -19.69
CA PHE A 199 25.75 -1.09 -20.54
C PHE A 199 26.86 -0.49 -19.68
N ASP A 200 27.94 -1.20 -19.52
CA ASP A 200 29.17 -0.70 -18.89
C ASP A 200 30.10 -0.16 -19.98
N PHE A 201 30.28 1.14 -20.01
CA PHE A 201 31.18 1.78 -20.99
C PHE A 201 32.65 1.74 -20.57
N GLY A 202 32.97 1.12 -19.42
CA GLY A 202 34.27 1.23 -18.79
C GLY A 202 34.54 2.63 -18.19
N ASN A 203 35.70 2.83 -17.62
CA ASN A 203 36.08 4.10 -16.96
C ASN A 203 35.08 4.55 -15.86
N GLY A 204 34.35 3.61 -15.25
CA GLY A 204 33.37 3.90 -14.20
C GLY A 204 32.07 4.54 -14.69
N THR A 205 31.76 4.47 -15.98
CA THR A 205 30.50 4.98 -16.53
C THR A 205 29.62 3.84 -16.98
N ALA A 206 28.37 3.83 -16.57
CA ALA A 206 27.39 2.84 -17.00
C ALA A 206 26.01 3.48 -17.24
N LEU A 207 25.26 2.91 -18.17
CA LEU A 207 23.86 3.25 -18.48
C LEU A 207 22.99 2.01 -18.30
N ARG A 208 21.94 2.11 -17.50
CA ARG A 208 20.89 1.07 -17.43
C ARG A 208 19.57 1.59 -17.95
N LEU A 209 18.95 0.85 -18.84
CA LEU A 209 17.67 1.17 -19.46
C LEU A 209 16.66 0.11 -19.08
N ASN A 210 15.60 0.49 -18.39
CA ASN A 210 14.46 -0.34 -18.15
C ASN A 210 13.27 0.18 -18.93
N ALA A 211 12.49 -0.72 -19.53
CA ALA A 211 11.27 -0.37 -20.24
C ALA A 211 10.24 -1.49 -20.11
N MET A 212 8.96 -1.13 -20.16
CA MET A 212 7.85 -2.06 -20.01
C MET A 212 6.65 -1.59 -20.82
N VAL A 213 5.93 -2.55 -21.43
CA VAL A 213 4.58 -2.39 -21.95
C VAL A 213 3.75 -3.58 -21.47
N HIS A 214 2.54 -3.32 -21.01
CA HIS A 214 1.65 -4.34 -20.45
C HIS A 214 0.19 -4.01 -20.74
N GLU A 215 -0.57 -5.04 -21.09
CA GLU A 215 -2.02 -4.99 -21.22
C GLU A 215 -2.62 -6.33 -20.79
N ASN A 216 -3.73 -6.30 -20.04
CA ASN A 216 -4.56 -7.47 -19.75
C ASN A 216 -5.99 -7.08 -19.38
N ASP A 217 -6.92 -8.00 -19.56
CA ASP A 217 -8.18 -7.99 -18.82
C ASP A 217 -7.92 -8.54 -17.42
N VAL A 218 -8.67 -8.10 -16.43
CA VAL A 218 -8.56 -8.62 -15.06
C VAL A 218 -9.15 -10.02 -15.00
N PRO A 219 -8.39 -11.06 -14.65
CA PRO A 219 -8.89 -12.43 -14.61
C PRO A 219 -10.13 -12.56 -13.73
N GLY A 220 -11.15 -13.23 -14.25
CA GLY A 220 -12.44 -13.42 -13.57
C GLY A 220 -13.32 -12.18 -13.53
N ARG A 221 -13.06 -11.15 -14.36
CA ARG A 221 -13.88 -9.94 -14.46
C ARG A 221 -14.33 -9.69 -15.90
N ASP A 222 -15.56 -9.19 -16.08
CA ASP A 222 -16.15 -9.04 -17.42
C ASP A 222 -15.55 -7.90 -18.24
N HIS A 223 -15.17 -6.79 -17.60
CA HIS A 223 -14.85 -5.56 -18.32
C HIS A 223 -13.67 -4.76 -17.77
N GLU A 224 -13.13 -5.12 -16.65
CA GLU A 224 -11.98 -4.46 -16.05
C GLU A 224 -10.71 -4.78 -16.83
N ARG A 225 -9.94 -3.75 -17.15
CA ARG A 225 -8.73 -3.82 -17.95
C ARG A 225 -7.64 -2.97 -17.34
N TYR A 226 -6.41 -3.45 -17.45
CA TYR A 226 -5.18 -2.70 -17.19
C TYR A 226 -4.39 -2.51 -18.46
N SER A 227 -3.89 -1.30 -18.66
CA SER A 227 -2.95 -0.98 -19.72
C SER A 227 -1.92 -0.01 -19.20
N ARG A 228 -0.63 -0.29 -19.39
CA ARG A 228 0.44 0.56 -18.89
C ARG A 228 1.71 0.43 -19.71
N TRP A 229 2.51 1.48 -19.67
CA TRP A 229 3.86 1.47 -20.20
C TRP A 229 4.77 2.32 -19.32
N GLY A 230 6.08 2.08 -19.38
CA GLY A 230 7.04 2.88 -18.62
C GLY A 230 8.45 2.71 -19.14
N ILE A 231 9.27 3.72 -18.83
CA ILE A 231 10.70 3.74 -19.07
C ILE A 231 11.45 4.26 -17.84
N ALA A 232 12.62 3.69 -17.56
CA ALA A 232 13.44 4.11 -16.43
C ALA A 232 14.94 4.02 -16.79
N PRO A 233 15.50 5.06 -17.41
CA PRO A 233 16.93 5.18 -17.61
C PRO A 233 17.65 5.57 -16.32
N SER A 234 18.84 5.00 -16.09
CA SER A 234 19.75 5.35 -15.02
C SER A 234 21.16 5.46 -15.57
N LEU A 235 21.85 6.57 -15.31
CA LEU A 235 23.22 6.85 -15.75
C LEU A 235 24.12 7.05 -14.53
N ALA A 236 25.18 6.26 -14.45
CA ALA A 236 26.14 6.33 -13.36
C ALA A 236 27.53 6.74 -13.86
N PHE A 237 28.23 7.51 -13.04
CA PHE A 237 29.61 7.96 -13.26
C PHE A 237 30.44 7.66 -12.02
N GLY A 238 31.73 7.39 -12.23
CA GLY A 238 32.70 7.17 -11.17
C GLY A 238 32.53 5.84 -10.45
N LEU A 239 31.83 4.85 -11.05
CA LEU A 239 31.72 3.50 -10.50
C LEU A 239 33.13 2.93 -10.26
N GLY A 240 33.31 2.20 -9.15
CA GLY A 240 34.61 1.70 -8.72
C GLY A 240 35.58 2.74 -8.20
N THR A 241 35.18 4.03 -8.05
CA THR A 241 35.98 5.10 -7.48
C THR A 241 35.38 5.68 -6.21
N ASP A 242 36.19 6.53 -5.51
CA ASP A 242 35.72 7.18 -4.28
C ASP A 242 34.57 8.16 -4.50
N THR A 243 34.41 8.68 -5.72
CA THR A 243 33.37 9.66 -6.04
C THR A 243 32.43 9.10 -7.11
N ARG A 244 31.18 8.93 -6.76
CA ARG A 244 30.15 8.36 -7.63
C ARG A 244 28.96 9.29 -7.74
N PHE A 245 28.40 9.39 -8.94
CA PHE A 245 27.15 10.10 -9.19
C PHE A 245 26.23 9.27 -10.06
N THR A 246 24.99 9.12 -9.64
CA THR A 246 23.94 8.42 -10.40
C THR A 246 22.77 9.36 -10.63
N LEU A 247 22.32 9.44 -11.88
CA LEU A 247 21.11 10.15 -12.29
C LEU A 247 20.11 9.14 -12.84
N SER A 248 18.92 9.05 -12.23
CA SER A 248 17.87 8.14 -12.64
C SER A 248 16.59 8.91 -12.93
N TYR A 249 15.89 8.51 -13.98
CA TYR A 249 14.57 9.02 -14.33
C TYR A 249 13.58 7.84 -14.41
N LEU A 250 12.34 8.05 -14.02
CA LEU A 250 11.24 7.13 -14.21
C LEU A 250 10.08 7.89 -14.83
N HIS A 251 9.51 7.33 -15.89
CA HIS A 251 8.22 7.71 -16.42
C HIS A 251 7.33 6.46 -16.57
N GLN A 252 6.10 6.55 -16.09
CA GLN A 252 5.11 5.50 -16.21
C GLN A 252 3.73 6.10 -16.44
N GLU A 253 2.99 5.54 -17.40
CA GLU A 253 1.58 5.84 -17.63
C GLU A 253 0.72 4.59 -17.49
N ASP A 254 -0.42 4.73 -16.84
CA ASP A 254 -1.47 3.72 -16.68
C ASP A 254 -2.79 4.24 -17.23
N ASP A 255 -3.54 3.39 -17.95
CA ASP A 255 -4.94 3.60 -18.34
C ASP A 255 -5.75 2.36 -17.95
N ASN A 256 -6.41 2.45 -16.80
CA ASN A 256 -7.07 1.34 -16.16
C ASN A 256 -8.58 1.55 -16.06
N THR A 257 -9.33 0.46 -15.98
CA THR A 257 -10.72 0.49 -15.56
C THR A 257 -10.77 0.44 -14.02
N PRO A 258 -11.34 1.45 -13.33
CA PRO A 258 -11.44 1.45 -11.88
C PRO A 258 -12.36 0.35 -11.38
N GLN A 259 -11.96 -0.34 -10.31
CA GLN A 259 -12.66 -1.48 -9.72
C GLN A 259 -13.37 -1.08 -8.42
N TYR A 260 -14.69 -0.96 -8.45
CA TYR A 260 -15.53 -0.90 -7.24
C TYR A 260 -16.01 -2.27 -6.78
N GLY A 261 -15.80 -3.32 -7.59
CA GLY A 261 -16.19 -4.68 -7.27
C GLY A 261 -17.70 -4.93 -7.32
N VAL A 262 -18.17 -5.75 -6.40
CA VAL A 262 -19.56 -6.22 -6.35
C VAL A 262 -20.25 -5.83 -5.04
N PRO A 263 -21.59 -5.75 -5.00
CA PRO A 263 -22.34 -5.50 -3.77
C PRO A 263 -22.05 -6.56 -2.71
N TYR A 264 -21.85 -6.10 -1.49
CA TYR A 264 -21.39 -6.94 -0.38
C TYR A 264 -22.02 -6.49 0.93
N ALA A 265 -22.42 -7.44 1.78
CA ALA A 265 -22.93 -7.14 3.10
C ALA A 265 -22.53 -8.23 4.11
N LEU A 266 -21.99 -7.80 5.24
CA LEU A 266 -21.76 -8.63 6.42
C LEU A 266 -22.71 -8.14 7.52
N ASN A 267 -23.78 -8.85 7.75
CA ASN A 267 -24.81 -8.50 8.74
C ASN A 267 -25.60 -9.76 9.14
N ALA A 268 -26.70 -9.58 9.87
CA ALA A 268 -27.55 -10.69 10.30
C ALA A 268 -28.27 -11.43 9.15
N TYR A 269 -28.24 -10.90 7.93
CA TYR A 269 -29.03 -11.41 6.80
C TYR A 269 -28.14 -11.92 5.65
N ASN A 270 -26.88 -11.48 5.59
CA ASN A 270 -25.94 -11.83 4.54
C ASN A 270 -24.51 -11.96 5.11
N ASP A 271 -23.79 -12.91 4.55
CA ASP A 271 -22.41 -13.24 4.94
C ASP A 271 -21.47 -13.13 3.72
N GLY A 272 -21.46 -11.97 3.07
CA GLY A 272 -20.60 -11.77 1.91
C GLY A 272 -21.25 -11.05 0.73
N PRO A 273 -20.92 -11.43 -0.51
CA PRO A 273 -21.55 -10.88 -1.71
C PRO A 273 -23.05 -11.11 -1.69
N LEU A 274 -23.80 -10.18 -2.27
CA LEU A 274 -25.26 -10.34 -2.27
C LEU A 274 -25.67 -11.56 -3.10
N PRO A 275 -26.67 -12.37 -2.62
CA PRO A 275 -27.09 -13.58 -3.30
C PRO A 275 -27.51 -13.35 -4.76
N GLY A 276 -27.04 -14.21 -5.66
CA GLY A 276 -27.34 -14.15 -7.09
C GLY A 276 -26.53 -13.14 -7.89
N ILE A 277 -25.53 -12.54 -7.31
CA ILE A 277 -24.52 -11.71 -7.99
C ILE A 277 -23.39 -12.61 -8.48
N ASP A 278 -23.03 -12.49 -9.75
CA ASP A 278 -21.82 -13.10 -10.29
C ASP A 278 -20.61 -12.21 -9.95
N PRO A 279 -19.54 -12.76 -9.34
CA PRO A 279 -18.33 -12.00 -9.01
C PRO A 279 -17.67 -11.33 -10.22
N SER A 280 -17.89 -11.83 -11.45
CA SER A 280 -17.38 -11.22 -12.67
C SER A 280 -18.08 -9.92 -13.04
N THR A 281 -19.29 -9.68 -12.56
CA THR A 281 -20.18 -8.60 -12.99
C THR A 281 -19.56 -7.21 -12.75
N TYR A 282 -19.57 -6.39 -13.78
CA TYR A 282 -19.15 -5.00 -13.70
C TYR A 282 -20.35 -4.06 -13.52
N PHE A 283 -20.39 -3.36 -12.40
CA PHE A 283 -21.47 -2.43 -12.03
C PHE A 283 -21.20 -0.98 -12.44
N GLY A 284 -20.07 -0.70 -13.06
CA GLY A 284 -19.72 0.61 -13.61
C GLY A 284 -20.16 0.80 -15.04
N TYR A 285 -19.94 2.00 -15.60
CA TYR A 285 -20.17 2.31 -17.00
C TYR A 285 -18.86 2.27 -17.76
N ARG A 286 -18.63 1.22 -18.57
CA ARG A 286 -17.37 0.96 -19.29
C ARG A 286 -17.03 2.03 -20.35
N ASN A 287 -17.99 2.81 -20.80
CA ASN A 287 -17.77 3.91 -21.73
C ASN A 287 -17.45 5.25 -21.02
N ILE A 288 -17.40 5.27 -19.69
CA ILE A 288 -17.16 6.45 -18.87
C ILE A 288 -16.07 6.21 -17.84
N SER A 289 -16.13 5.05 -17.16
CA SER A 289 -15.23 4.73 -16.07
C SER A 289 -13.80 4.53 -16.57
N ARG A 290 -12.85 5.31 -16.04
CA ARG A 290 -11.43 5.19 -16.36
C ARG A 290 -10.58 5.72 -15.19
N GLN A 291 -9.37 5.22 -15.09
CA GLN A 291 -8.34 5.70 -14.18
C GLN A 291 -7.05 5.84 -14.95
N GLU A 292 -6.60 7.07 -15.09
CA GLU A 292 -5.31 7.42 -15.70
C GLU A 292 -4.35 7.84 -14.60
N ILE A 293 -3.13 7.32 -14.63
CA ILE A 293 -2.07 7.68 -13.69
C ILE A 293 -0.81 7.95 -14.51
N GLU A 294 -0.16 9.07 -14.25
CA GLU A 294 1.12 9.42 -14.83
C GLU A 294 2.11 9.73 -13.70
N VAL A 295 3.26 9.10 -13.75
CA VAL A 295 4.33 9.25 -12.77
C VAL A 295 5.61 9.68 -13.46
N ASP A 296 6.16 10.81 -13.05
CA ASP A 296 7.48 11.29 -13.43
C ASP A 296 8.36 11.45 -12.20
N SER A 297 9.57 10.90 -12.22
CA SER A 297 10.51 11.02 -11.10
C SER A 297 11.95 11.16 -11.61
N LEU A 298 12.64 12.17 -11.11
CA LEU A 298 14.06 12.41 -11.36
C LEU A 298 14.83 12.34 -10.05
N THR A 299 15.81 11.44 -9.96
CA THR A 299 16.61 11.21 -8.76
C THR A 299 18.09 11.35 -9.07
N GLY A 300 18.79 12.22 -8.34
CA GLY A 300 20.24 12.32 -8.34
C GLY A 300 20.82 11.77 -7.03
N THR A 301 21.80 10.88 -7.11
CA THR A 301 22.52 10.32 -5.96
C THR A 301 24.00 10.61 -6.12
N PHE A 302 24.57 11.30 -5.15
CA PHE A 302 26.02 11.58 -5.03
C PHE A 302 26.57 10.80 -3.84
N VAL A 303 27.69 10.12 -4.03
CA VAL A 303 28.43 9.43 -2.97
C VAL A 303 29.92 9.81 -3.09
N HIS A 304 30.53 10.13 -1.95
CA HIS A 304 31.96 10.36 -1.86
C HIS A 304 32.55 9.68 -0.62
N ASP A 305 33.48 8.77 -0.85
CA ASP A 305 34.20 8.08 0.20
C ASP A 305 35.51 8.84 0.48
N PHE A 306 35.57 9.59 1.58
CA PHE A 306 36.77 10.28 2.03
C PHE A 306 37.83 9.29 2.46
N SER A 307 37.42 8.12 2.95
CA SER A 307 38.22 6.97 3.32
C SER A 307 37.32 5.75 3.51
N ASP A 308 37.90 4.58 3.75
CA ASP A 308 37.14 3.36 4.10
C ASP A 308 36.27 3.55 5.36
N ALA A 309 36.57 4.53 6.19
CA ALA A 309 35.90 4.82 7.44
C ALA A 309 34.92 6.01 7.38
N LEU A 310 34.96 6.83 6.35
CA LEU A 310 34.14 8.06 6.27
C LEU A 310 33.58 8.23 4.86
N SER A 311 32.26 8.25 4.74
CA SER A 311 31.53 8.39 3.48
C SER A 311 30.40 9.42 3.60
N LEU A 312 30.20 10.21 2.57
CA LEU A 312 29.08 11.13 2.39
C LEU A 312 28.18 10.62 1.26
N ARG A 313 26.89 10.51 1.54
CA ARG A 313 25.87 10.25 0.53
C ARG A 313 24.84 11.38 0.52
N SER A 314 24.55 11.94 -0.65
CA SER A 314 23.49 12.93 -0.82
C SER A 314 22.55 12.48 -1.94
N VAL A 315 21.25 12.49 -1.67
CA VAL A 315 20.20 12.13 -2.63
C VAL A 315 19.22 13.27 -2.74
N ALA A 316 18.85 13.62 -3.96
CA ALA A 316 17.79 14.56 -4.25
C ALA A 316 16.81 13.95 -5.26
N ARG A 317 15.52 14.09 -5.00
CA ARG A 317 14.43 13.62 -5.89
C ARG A 317 13.42 14.72 -6.10
N TRP A 318 12.99 14.86 -7.35
CA TRP A 318 11.75 15.49 -7.74
C TRP A 318 10.82 14.43 -8.32
N GLN A 319 9.57 14.43 -7.91
CA GLN A 319 8.56 13.51 -8.44
C GLN A 319 7.24 14.24 -8.60
N GLN A 320 6.54 13.96 -9.69
CA GLN A 320 5.16 14.38 -9.92
C GLN A 320 4.29 13.16 -10.23
N VAL A 321 3.12 13.12 -9.64
CA VAL A 321 2.08 12.12 -9.92
C VAL A 321 0.81 12.84 -10.29
N GLU A 322 0.33 12.63 -11.51
CA GLU A 322 -0.99 13.08 -11.96
C GLU A 322 -1.93 11.89 -12.02
N GLN A 323 -3.15 12.06 -11.55
CA GLN A 323 -4.14 11.01 -11.60
C GLN A 323 -5.52 11.58 -11.89
N LEU A 324 -6.14 11.08 -12.97
CA LEU A 324 -7.55 11.29 -13.28
C LEU A 324 -8.33 10.01 -13.06
N ALA A 325 -9.28 10.03 -12.14
CA ALA A 325 -10.22 8.93 -11.94
C ALA A 325 -11.64 9.39 -12.21
N ASN A 326 -12.33 8.71 -13.10
CA ASN A 326 -13.77 8.82 -13.29
C ASN A 326 -14.39 7.45 -13.03
N ALA A 327 -15.12 7.33 -11.93
CA ALA A 327 -15.61 6.06 -11.45
C ALA A 327 -17.11 6.14 -11.11
N THR A 328 -17.81 5.05 -11.34
CA THR A 328 -19.20 4.89 -10.95
C THR A 328 -19.30 3.98 -9.74
N GLY A 329 -19.87 4.49 -8.65
CA GLY A 329 -19.96 3.75 -7.39
C GLY A 329 -21.20 2.89 -7.26
N LEU A 330 -21.13 1.87 -6.41
CA LEU A 330 -22.19 0.88 -6.11
C LEU A 330 -23.25 1.37 -5.10
N GLY A 331 -23.44 2.66 -4.92
CA GLY A 331 -24.47 3.16 -4.02
C GLY A 331 -25.91 2.88 -4.53
N GLY A 332 -26.88 2.77 -3.62
CA GLY A 332 -28.28 2.69 -3.99
C GLY A 332 -29.09 1.69 -3.18
N ALA A 333 -30.31 1.42 -3.62
CA ALA A 333 -31.20 0.47 -2.98
C ALA A 333 -31.16 -0.88 -3.73
N TRP A 334 -31.04 -1.95 -2.96
CA TRP A 334 -30.99 -3.32 -3.45
C TRP A 334 -32.21 -4.10 -3.00
N CYS A 335 -32.80 -4.87 -3.89
CA CYS A 335 -33.89 -5.78 -3.57
C CYS A 335 -33.53 -7.17 -4.10
N LEU A 336 -33.35 -8.13 -3.21
CA LEU A 336 -33.03 -9.51 -3.55
C LEU A 336 -34.17 -10.19 -4.30
N ASP A 337 -33.91 -11.34 -4.90
CA ASP A 337 -34.91 -12.12 -5.63
C ASP A 337 -36.12 -12.57 -4.75
N ASP A 338 -35.87 -12.71 -3.46
CA ASP A 338 -36.93 -13.05 -2.48
C ASP A 338 -37.72 -11.81 -2.00
N GLY A 339 -37.49 -10.64 -2.57
CA GLY A 339 -38.18 -9.38 -2.25
C GLY A 339 -37.70 -8.71 -0.96
N ARG A 340 -36.54 -9.10 -0.41
CA ARG A 340 -35.95 -8.49 0.80
C ARG A 340 -34.85 -7.49 0.48
N ASN A 341 -34.79 -6.45 1.30
CA ASN A 341 -33.64 -5.57 1.34
C ASN A 341 -32.47 -6.29 2.06
N PRO A 342 -31.28 -6.42 1.44
CA PRO A 342 -30.17 -7.18 1.99
C PRO A 342 -29.55 -6.59 3.28
N TYR A 343 -29.76 -5.30 3.54
CA TYR A 343 -29.20 -4.63 4.70
C TYR A 343 -30.11 -4.61 5.92
N THR A 344 -31.42 -4.59 5.69
CA THR A 344 -32.42 -4.51 6.77
C THR A 344 -33.22 -5.80 6.97
N GLY A 345 -33.17 -6.74 6.03
CA GLY A 345 -33.96 -7.97 6.03
C GLY A 345 -35.45 -7.77 5.79
N THR A 346 -35.91 -6.51 5.63
CA THR A 346 -37.31 -6.16 5.44
C THR A 346 -37.74 -6.30 3.99
N ALA A 347 -39.06 -6.42 3.75
CA ALA A 347 -39.59 -6.41 2.40
C ALA A 347 -39.27 -5.10 1.67
N CYS A 348 -38.97 -5.18 0.38
CA CYS A 348 -38.66 -4.03 -0.45
C CYS A 348 -39.93 -3.19 -0.69
N ALA A 349 -39.94 -1.96 -0.22
CA ALA A 349 -41.11 -1.08 -0.39
C ALA A 349 -41.14 -0.51 -1.82
N GLY A 350 -41.97 -1.08 -2.70
CA GLY A 350 -42.22 -0.57 -4.06
C GLY A 350 -41.10 -0.82 -5.07
N GLN A 351 -40.05 -1.54 -4.70
CA GLN A 351 -38.95 -1.95 -5.60
C GLN A 351 -39.17 -3.40 -6.06
N PRO A 352 -39.11 -3.70 -7.36
CA PRO A 352 -39.21 -5.07 -7.86
C PRO A 352 -38.10 -5.97 -7.32
N ALA A 353 -38.43 -7.25 -7.07
CA ALA A 353 -37.44 -8.25 -6.68
C ALA A 353 -36.36 -8.45 -7.79
N GLY A 354 -35.13 -8.76 -7.41
CA GLY A 354 -34.05 -8.97 -8.33
C GLY A 354 -33.50 -7.68 -8.95
N THR A 355 -33.77 -6.51 -8.33
CA THR A 355 -33.37 -5.22 -8.91
C THR A 355 -32.49 -4.38 -8.00
N TRP A 356 -31.72 -3.55 -8.66
CA TRP A 356 -30.89 -2.49 -8.09
C TRP A 356 -31.35 -1.12 -8.57
N LEU A 357 -31.41 -0.19 -7.63
CA LEU A 357 -31.71 1.19 -7.86
C LEU A 357 -30.52 2.06 -7.47
N PRO A 358 -29.69 2.55 -8.41
CA PRO A 358 -28.59 3.45 -8.11
C PRO A 358 -29.06 4.69 -7.33
N SER A 359 -28.40 5.06 -6.24
CA SER A 359 -28.78 6.24 -5.43
C SER A 359 -28.55 7.52 -6.22
N SER A 360 -29.58 8.39 -6.28
CA SER A 360 -29.54 9.69 -6.95
C SER A 360 -29.14 9.63 -8.45
N GLY A 361 -29.53 8.55 -9.12
CA GLY A 361 -29.02 8.25 -10.45
C GLY A 361 -27.59 7.69 -10.41
N PRO A 362 -27.02 7.41 -11.56
CA PRO A 362 -25.65 6.91 -11.65
C PRO A 362 -24.68 7.95 -11.02
N ARG A 363 -23.82 7.50 -10.12
CA ARG A 363 -22.76 8.34 -9.56
C ARG A 363 -21.53 8.26 -10.43
N GLY A 364 -21.20 9.31 -11.19
CA GLY A 364 -19.88 9.54 -11.76
C GLY A 364 -19.09 10.40 -10.79
N LEU A 365 -18.15 9.82 -10.09
CA LEU A 365 -17.20 10.54 -9.26
C LEU A 365 -15.94 10.80 -10.08
N VAL A 366 -15.64 12.08 -10.26
CA VAL A 366 -14.40 12.52 -10.91
C VAL A 366 -13.46 13.03 -9.82
N ARG A 367 -12.22 12.58 -9.90
CA ARG A 367 -11.10 13.13 -9.15
C ARG A 367 -9.96 13.37 -10.10
N ASP A 368 -9.50 14.59 -10.12
CA ASP A 368 -8.31 15.05 -10.81
C ASP A 368 -7.32 15.50 -9.75
N THR A 369 -6.18 14.83 -9.66
CA THR A 369 -5.18 15.10 -8.62
C THR A 369 -3.81 15.27 -9.24
N ARG A 370 -3.05 16.21 -8.66
CA ARG A 370 -1.62 16.38 -8.92
C ARG A 370 -0.88 16.41 -7.58
N ASN A 371 0.08 15.50 -7.43
CA ASN A 371 1.02 15.49 -6.30
C ASN A 371 2.41 15.81 -6.83
N THR A 372 3.14 16.71 -6.15
CA THR A 372 4.54 16.98 -6.45
C THR A 372 5.35 16.92 -5.16
N ILE A 373 6.50 16.25 -5.17
CA ILE A 373 7.45 16.23 -4.07
C ILE A 373 8.84 16.62 -4.57
N ALA A 374 9.50 17.47 -3.80
CA ALA A 374 10.93 17.71 -3.87
C ALA A 374 11.55 17.30 -2.52
N VAL A 375 12.46 16.36 -2.52
CA VAL A 375 13.07 15.84 -1.30
C VAL A 375 14.58 15.73 -1.48
N SER A 376 15.33 16.06 -0.43
CA SER A 376 16.76 15.82 -0.37
C SER A 376 17.15 15.24 0.99
N GLN A 377 18.11 14.34 0.97
CA GLN A 377 18.67 13.71 2.17
C GLN A 377 20.19 13.61 2.01
N THR A 378 20.91 14.01 3.06
CA THR A 378 22.36 13.88 3.12
C THR A 378 22.76 13.13 4.37
N ASP A 379 23.49 12.04 4.19
CA ASP A 379 23.96 11.12 5.20
C ASP A 379 25.49 11.14 5.26
N LEU A 380 26.06 11.34 6.45
CA LEU A 380 27.47 11.14 6.74
C LEU A 380 27.60 9.84 7.53
N THR A 381 28.29 8.87 6.96
CA THR A 381 28.57 7.58 7.59
C THR A 381 30.01 7.56 8.09
N ALA A 382 30.22 7.22 9.35
CA ALA A 382 31.55 7.13 9.93
C ALA A 382 31.73 5.83 10.74
N ARG A 383 32.92 5.21 10.60
CA ARG A 383 33.35 4.07 11.39
C ARG A 383 34.61 4.45 12.16
N PHE A 384 34.57 4.29 13.46
CA PHE A 384 35.70 4.63 14.34
C PHE A 384 35.63 3.83 15.64
N SER A 385 36.65 3.92 16.48
CA SER A 385 36.67 3.26 17.79
C SER A 385 36.96 4.26 18.91
N THR A 386 36.26 4.09 20.04
CA THR A 386 36.54 4.79 21.29
C THR A 386 36.97 3.75 22.33
N GLY A 387 38.28 3.62 22.52
CA GLY A 387 38.85 2.53 23.33
C GLY A 387 38.57 1.17 22.69
N SER A 388 37.83 0.31 23.41
CA SER A 388 37.46 -1.04 22.92
C SER A 388 36.08 -1.09 22.24
N VAL A 389 35.40 0.04 22.11
CA VAL A 389 34.07 0.11 21.48
C VAL A 389 34.20 0.56 20.04
N GLU A 390 33.68 -0.21 19.09
CA GLU A 390 33.59 0.17 17.69
C GLU A 390 32.24 0.85 17.44
N HIS A 391 32.27 1.91 16.62
CA HIS A 391 31.12 2.70 16.24
C HIS A 391 30.85 2.57 14.74
N ALA A 392 29.57 2.36 14.38
CA ALA A 392 29.07 2.53 13.04
C ALA A 392 28.00 3.62 13.10
N LEU A 393 28.43 4.86 12.82
CA LEU A 393 27.63 6.08 12.97
C LEU A 393 27.08 6.53 11.64
N VAL A 394 25.83 6.95 11.61
CA VAL A 394 25.22 7.73 10.52
C VAL A 394 24.58 8.97 11.13
N ALA A 395 24.98 10.13 10.66
CA ALA A 395 24.33 11.40 10.98
C ALA A 395 23.85 12.05 9.70
N GLY A 396 22.64 12.62 9.72
CA GLY A 396 22.12 13.19 8.48
C GLY A 396 21.04 14.23 8.68
N VAL A 397 20.76 14.90 7.58
CA VAL A 397 19.69 15.90 7.45
C VAL A 397 18.81 15.54 6.25
N ALA A 398 17.51 15.84 6.34
CA ALA A 398 16.64 15.72 5.19
C ALA A 398 15.64 16.90 5.14
N PHE A 399 15.26 17.26 3.92
CA PHE A 399 14.29 18.31 3.64
C PHE A 399 13.32 17.78 2.60
N SER A 400 12.03 18.01 2.81
CA SER A 400 11.02 17.73 1.79
C SER A 400 9.98 18.84 1.72
N LYS A 401 9.51 19.09 0.50
CA LYS A 401 8.35 19.92 0.21
C LYS A 401 7.43 19.15 -0.72
N GLU A 402 6.21 18.95 -0.25
CA GLU A 402 5.17 18.24 -0.99
C GLU A 402 4.01 19.19 -1.25
N THR A 403 3.42 19.11 -2.45
CA THR A 403 2.19 19.81 -2.80
C THR A 403 1.17 18.85 -3.35
N PHE A 404 -0.10 19.15 -3.11
CA PHE A 404 -1.23 18.37 -3.57
C PHE A 404 -2.31 19.28 -4.08
N GLU A 405 -2.83 19.00 -5.27
CA GLU A 405 -4.01 19.65 -5.84
C GLU A 405 -5.08 18.58 -6.08
N LEU A 406 -6.31 18.87 -5.69
CA LEU A 406 -7.47 18.04 -5.95
C LEU A 406 -8.61 18.89 -6.52
N GLU A 407 -9.09 18.49 -7.67
CA GLU A 407 -10.39 18.87 -8.18
C GLU A 407 -11.32 17.65 -8.20
N SER A 408 -12.40 17.70 -7.44
CA SER A 408 -13.42 16.67 -7.46
C SER A 408 -14.69 17.14 -8.16
N GLY A 409 -15.42 16.23 -8.76
CA GLY A 409 -16.64 16.57 -9.49
C GLY A 409 -17.54 15.36 -9.77
N GLY A 410 -18.57 15.62 -10.55
CA GLY A 410 -19.45 14.59 -11.07
C GLY A 410 -19.82 14.88 -12.52
N VAL A 411 -20.17 13.85 -13.27
CA VAL A 411 -20.47 13.96 -14.70
C VAL A 411 -21.95 13.73 -15.04
N PHE A 412 -22.74 13.20 -14.12
CA PHE A 412 -24.14 12.87 -14.37
C PHE A 412 -25.09 14.02 -13.99
N PHE A 413 -25.03 15.05 -14.79
CA PHE A 413 -25.90 16.23 -14.66
C PHE A 413 -26.49 16.64 -16.01
N ASN A 414 -27.61 17.34 -15.98
CA ASN A 414 -28.10 18.08 -17.15
C ASN A 414 -27.18 19.27 -17.48
N ALA A 415 -27.27 19.79 -18.69
CA ALA A 415 -26.43 20.90 -19.14
C ALA A 415 -26.62 22.20 -18.32
N ASP A 416 -27.78 22.34 -17.68
CA ASP A 416 -28.11 23.48 -16.79
C ASP A 416 -27.64 23.28 -15.34
N GLY A 417 -26.88 22.20 -15.06
CA GLY A 417 -26.40 21.85 -13.73
C GLY A 417 -27.46 21.21 -12.83
N SER A 418 -28.66 20.98 -13.29
CA SER A 418 -29.68 20.26 -12.51
C SER A 418 -29.29 18.78 -12.41
N ALA A 419 -29.64 18.14 -11.27
CA ALA A 419 -29.46 16.74 -11.07
C ALA A 419 -30.30 15.94 -12.08
N LEU A 420 -29.78 14.83 -12.55
CA LEU A 420 -30.58 13.88 -13.31
C LEU A 420 -31.70 13.34 -12.40
N PRO A 421 -32.92 13.15 -12.93
CA PRO A 421 -34.02 12.62 -12.12
C PRO A 421 -33.64 11.23 -11.57
N ASN A 422 -33.97 11.00 -10.30
CA ASN A 422 -33.90 9.65 -9.73
C ASN A 422 -35.04 8.78 -10.30
N THR A 423 -35.07 7.53 -10.00
CA THR A 423 -35.94 6.48 -10.58
C THR A 423 -37.43 6.70 -10.53
N SER A 424 -37.94 7.48 -9.62
CA SER A 424 -39.37 7.83 -9.66
C SER A 424 -39.70 8.67 -10.91
N ALA A 425 -38.68 9.15 -11.63
CA ALA A 425 -38.85 10.09 -12.76
C ALA A 425 -38.07 9.73 -14.03
N GLY A 426 -37.38 8.60 -14.15
CA GLY A 426 -36.71 8.27 -15.39
C GLY A 426 -35.55 7.30 -15.40
N TYR A 427 -34.99 6.87 -14.25
CA TYR A 427 -34.02 5.79 -14.22
C TYR A 427 -34.71 4.50 -13.82
N PRO A 428 -34.77 3.49 -14.72
CA PRO A 428 -35.41 2.23 -14.39
C PRO A 428 -34.59 1.49 -13.35
N TYR A 429 -35.26 0.70 -12.53
CA TYR A 429 -34.63 -0.37 -11.79
C TYR A 429 -33.83 -1.25 -12.73
N GLN A 430 -32.59 -1.54 -12.39
CA GLN A 430 -31.71 -2.41 -13.16
C GLN A 430 -31.72 -3.81 -12.57
N SER A 431 -31.63 -4.83 -13.43
CA SER A 431 -31.33 -6.17 -12.94
C SER A 431 -29.92 -6.17 -12.33
N PHE A 432 -29.77 -6.64 -11.13
CA PHE A 432 -28.42 -6.75 -10.54
C PHE A 432 -27.63 -7.95 -11.09
N ARG A 433 -28.28 -8.88 -11.78
CA ARG A 433 -27.63 -9.99 -12.50
C ARG A 433 -27.05 -9.59 -13.85
N ASN A 434 -27.59 -8.55 -14.46
CA ASN A 434 -27.14 -8.02 -15.72
C ASN A 434 -27.38 -6.51 -15.76
N PRO A 435 -26.56 -5.73 -15.03
CA PRO A 435 -26.71 -4.28 -14.96
C PRO A 435 -26.31 -3.62 -16.29
N TYR A 436 -26.90 -2.46 -16.58
CA TYR A 436 -26.47 -1.65 -17.70
C TYR A 436 -25.06 -1.12 -17.43
N ASN A 437 -24.12 -1.47 -18.32
CA ASN A 437 -22.72 -1.03 -18.24
C ASN A 437 -22.33 -0.03 -19.35
N ILE A 438 -23.30 0.52 -20.08
CA ILE A 438 -23.14 1.58 -21.07
C ILE A 438 -24.08 2.73 -20.72
N TRP A 439 -23.51 3.90 -20.46
CA TRP A 439 -24.29 5.10 -20.22
C TRP A 439 -24.65 5.78 -21.56
N THR A 440 -25.89 6.14 -21.73
CA THR A 440 -26.40 6.83 -22.94
C THR A 440 -27.14 8.14 -22.64
N GLY A 441 -27.20 8.53 -21.36
CA GLY A 441 -27.85 9.76 -20.90
C GLY A 441 -26.96 10.99 -20.99
N PRO A 442 -27.42 12.13 -20.46
CA PRO A 442 -26.63 13.37 -20.40
C PRO A 442 -25.31 13.16 -19.63
N LEU A 443 -24.25 13.82 -20.09
CA LEU A 443 -22.92 13.77 -19.51
C LEU A 443 -22.32 15.17 -19.48
N ASN A 444 -22.39 15.85 -18.33
CA ASN A 444 -21.86 17.18 -18.14
C ASN A 444 -21.08 17.24 -16.84
N TYR A 445 -19.81 17.62 -16.91
CA TYR A 445 -18.95 17.76 -15.75
C TYR A 445 -19.29 19.00 -14.94
N PHE A 446 -19.45 18.83 -13.64
CA PHE A 446 -19.50 19.93 -12.67
C PHE A 446 -18.60 19.63 -11.49
N ARG A 447 -17.80 20.62 -11.13
CA ARG A 447 -16.94 20.58 -9.94
C ARG A 447 -17.80 20.43 -8.68
N SER A 448 -17.39 19.59 -7.75
CA SER A 448 -18.00 19.45 -6.42
C SER A 448 -17.09 19.87 -5.27
N GLY A 449 -15.78 19.99 -5.54
CA GLY A 449 -14.80 20.40 -4.57
C GLY A 449 -13.49 20.81 -5.22
N LYS A 450 -12.77 21.74 -4.58
CA LYS A 450 -11.40 22.09 -4.89
C LYS A 450 -10.62 22.23 -3.60
N SER A 451 -9.47 21.57 -3.50
CA SER A 451 -8.55 21.68 -2.37
C SER A 451 -7.10 21.61 -2.82
N GLU A 452 -6.25 22.28 -2.07
CA GLU A 452 -4.80 22.23 -2.23
C GLU A 452 -4.16 21.92 -0.87
N GLY A 453 -3.12 21.10 -0.88
CA GLY A 453 -2.34 20.73 0.29
C GLY A 453 -0.87 21.09 0.11
N GLU A 454 -0.23 21.46 1.20
CA GLU A 454 1.21 21.66 1.28
C GLU A 454 1.73 21.00 2.55
N LEU A 455 2.89 20.36 2.45
CA LEU A 455 3.57 19.74 3.58
C LEU A 455 5.07 19.96 3.43
N GLU A 456 5.70 20.60 4.41
CA GLU A 456 7.13 20.75 4.52
C GLU A 456 7.65 19.98 5.71
N ASN A 457 8.76 19.28 5.54
CA ASN A 457 9.45 18.59 6.61
C ASN A 457 10.95 18.91 6.59
N GLN A 458 11.47 19.22 7.76
CA GLN A 458 12.90 19.39 8.00
C GLN A 458 13.28 18.41 9.10
N SER A 459 14.37 17.67 8.90
CA SER A 459 14.77 16.66 9.87
C SER A 459 16.25 16.58 10.07
N LEU A 460 16.62 16.27 11.32
CA LEU A 460 17.97 15.95 11.76
C LEU A 460 17.92 14.58 12.45
N TYR A 461 18.86 13.71 12.14
CA TYR A 461 18.90 12.38 12.75
C TYR A 461 20.32 11.87 12.94
N VAL A 462 20.43 10.95 13.89
CA VAL A 462 21.67 10.23 14.20
C VAL A 462 21.35 8.78 14.55
N PHE A 463 22.14 7.87 13.99
CA PHE A 463 22.11 6.45 14.31
C PHE A 463 23.52 6.00 14.64
N ASP A 464 23.69 5.21 15.69
CA ASP A 464 24.98 4.61 16.02
C ASP A 464 24.78 3.17 16.47
N THR A 465 25.59 2.28 15.93
CA THR A 465 25.72 0.92 16.44
C THR A 465 27.08 0.79 17.13
N LEU A 466 27.02 0.64 18.44
CA LEU A 466 28.16 0.39 19.31
C LEU A 466 28.41 -1.11 19.43
N LYS A 467 29.60 -1.57 19.08
CA LYS A 467 29.99 -2.98 19.21
C LYS A 467 30.94 -3.14 20.41
N PHE A 468 30.56 -4.04 21.30
CA PHE A 468 31.32 -4.40 22.50
C PHE A 468 31.88 -5.82 22.31
N GLY A 469 33.05 -5.88 21.69
CA GLY A 469 33.62 -7.13 21.20
C GLY A 469 32.76 -7.78 20.11
N GLU A 470 32.80 -9.10 20.00
CA GLU A 470 32.13 -9.86 18.92
C GLU A 470 30.66 -10.21 19.25
N ARG A 471 30.21 -10.02 20.50
CA ARG A 471 28.94 -10.61 20.97
C ARG A 471 27.85 -9.61 21.25
N TRP A 472 28.15 -8.39 21.54
CA TRP A 472 27.15 -7.41 21.96
C TRP A 472 27.15 -6.19 21.03
N LEU A 473 25.96 -5.83 20.58
CA LEU A 473 25.75 -4.61 19.80
C LEU A 473 24.61 -3.81 20.46
N LEU A 474 24.82 -2.52 20.60
CA LEU A 474 23.80 -1.57 21.04
C LEU A 474 23.51 -0.61 19.89
N ASN A 475 22.31 -0.74 19.31
CA ASN A 475 21.84 0.13 18.26
C ASN A 475 21.01 1.27 18.84
N LEU A 476 21.40 2.49 18.54
CA LEU A 476 20.76 3.72 18.99
C LEU A 476 20.34 4.54 17.79
N GLY A 477 19.18 5.18 17.85
CA GLY A 477 18.73 6.09 16.83
C GLY A 477 17.88 7.19 17.42
N ALA A 478 18.07 8.41 16.96
CA ALA A 478 17.26 9.57 17.30
C ALA A 478 17.01 10.41 16.07
N ARG A 479 15.82 10.97 15.96
CA ARG A 479 15.39 11.86 14.90
C ARG A 479 14.48 12.96 15.44
N TYR A 480 14.73 14.16 14.99
CA TYR A 480 13.88 15.32 15.20
C TYR A 480 13.34 15.76 13.84
N ASP A 481 12.04 15.94 13.74
CA ASP A 481 11.33 16.45 12.58
C ASP A 481 10.56 17.70 12.94
N ARG A 482 10.62 18.72 12.10
CA ARG A 482 9.71 19.84 12.10
C ARG A 482 8.80 19.71 10.88
N ASN A 483 7.50 19.54 11.12
CA ASN A 483 6.47 19.43 10.11
C ASN A 483 5.61 20.67 10.08
N GLU A 484 5.52 21.31 8.92
CA GLU A 484 4.59 22.41 8.66
C GLU A 484 3.65 22.01 7.54
N GLY A 485 2.35 22.04 7.78
CA GLY A 485 1.34 21.62 6.83
C GLY A 485 0.21 22.61 6.68
N SER A 486 -0.34 22.73 5.48
CA SER A 486 -1.55 23.49 5.23
C SER A 486 -2.51 22.76 4.29
N THR A 487 -3.79 23.06 4.44
CA THR A 487 -4.85 22.64 3.50
C THR A 487 -5.70 23.86 3.20
N THR A 488 -5.83 24.19 1.93
CA THR A 488 -6.69 25.25 1.41
C THR A 488 -7.89 24.61 0.73
N THR A 489 -9.09 24.97 1.14
CA THR A 489 -10.34 24.41 0.58
C THR A 489 -11.24 25.53 0.11
N TRP A 490 -11.71 25.45 -1.12
CA TRP A 490 -12.64 26.40 -1.72
C TRP A 490 -14.09 25.92 -1.59
N PRO A 491 -15.00 26.76 -1.12
CA PRO A 491 -16.42 26.44 -1.15
C PRO A 491 -16.94 26.42 -2.59
N VAL A 492 -17.60 25.32 -2.97
CA VAL A 492 -18.14 25.10 -4.30
C VAL A 492 -19.67 24.99 -4.23
N SER A 493 -20.36 25.71 -5.08
CA SER A 493 -21.83 25.69 -5.13
C SER A 493 -22.38 24.35 -5.61
N SER A 494 -23.35 23.83 -4.89
CA SER A 494 -24.17 22.66 -5.28
C SER A 494 -25.53 23.04 -5.89
N ALA A 495 -25.90 24.33 -5.88
CA ALA A 495 -27.14 24.81 -6.45
C ALA A 495 -27.12 24.72 -7.98
N ALA A 496 -28.18 24.25 -8.61
CA ALA A 496 -28.21 23.97 -10.05
C ALA A 496 -27.72 25.15 -10.91
N ALA A 497 -28.23 26.35 -10.69
CA ALA A 497 -27.90 27.54 -11.49
C ALA A 497 -26.43 28.00 -11.35
N THR A 498 -25.75 27.66 -10.27
CA THR A 498 -24.35 28.04 -9.99
C THR A 498 -23.46 26.84 -9.69
N ARG A 499 -23.91 25.64 -10.03
CA ARG A 499 -23.19 24.41 -9.73
C ARG A 499 -21.76 24.46 -10.27
N GLY A 500 -20.81 24.10 -9.42
CA GLY A 500 -19.40 24.06 -9.78
C GLY A 500 -18.69 25.42 -9.67
N GLN A 501 -19.37 26.50 -9.38
CA GLN A 501 -18.75 27.81 -9.18
C GLN A 501 -18.19 27.92 -7.76
N ILE A 502 -17.02 28.52 -7.63
CA ILE A 502 -16.45 28.91 -6.33
C ILE A 502 -17.26 30.12 -5.83
N THR A 503 -17.80 30.01 -4.63
CA THR A 503 -18.73 31.01 -4.08
C THR A 503 -18.07 32.02 -3.18
N ASP A 504 -17.01 31.65 -2.47
CA ASP A 504 -16.38 32.50 -1.45
C ASP A 504 -14.85 32.30 -1.46
N ALA A 505 -14.16 33.10 -0.65
CA ALA A 505 -12.73 32.95 -0.37
C ALA A 505 -12.44 31.54 0.23
N PRO A 506 -11.28 30.95 -0.04
CA PRO A 506 -10.94 29.66 0.52
C PRO A 506 -10.73 29.74 2.04
N THR A 507 -10.97 28.61 2.68
CA THR A 507 -10.55 28.39 4.07
C THR A 507 -9.18 27.74 4.10
N VAL A 508 -8.31 28.16 5.03
CA VAL A 508 -6.97 27.60 5.21
C VAL A 508 -6.86 27.01 6.61
N ALA A 509 -6.60 25.73 6.69
CA ALA A 509 -6.23 25.03 7.91
C ALA A 509 -4.71 24.81 7.92
N ARG A 510 -4.06 25.02 9.06
CA ARG A 510 -2.61 24.90 9.24
C ARG A 510 -2.28 24.01 10.41
N ASN A 511 -1.15 23.34 10.32
CA ASN A 511 -0.57 22.49 11.34
C ASN A 511 0.93 22.73 11.38
N ASP A 512 1.50 22.87 12.55
CA ASP A 512 2.94 23.02 12.80
C ASP A 512 3.27 22.17 14.03
N GLU A 513 4.11 21.17 13.88
CA GLU A 513 4.42 20.21 14.93
C GLU A 513 5.90 19.84 14.90
N ASP A 514 6.49 19.81 16.08
CA ASP A 514 7.83 19.27 16.35
C ASP A 514 7.72 17.84 16.86
N LEU A 515 8.42 16.92 16.19
CA LEU A 515 8.32 15.49 16.47
C LEU A 515 9.69 14.93 16.86
N PHE A 516 9.74 14.23 17.98
CA PHE A 516 10.94 13.52 18.40
C PHE A 516 10.70 12.01 18.40
N SER A 517 11.50 11.30 17.62
CA SER A 517 11.43 9.85 17.48
C SER A 517 12.77 9.23 17.82
N TYR A 518 12.73 8.07 18.48
CA TYR A 518 13.95 7.36 18.86
C TYR A 518 13.75 5.85 18.86
N ARG A 519 14.89 5.15 18.77
CA ARG A 519 14.94 3.70 18.90
C ARG A 519 16.16 3.27 19.69
N VAL A 520 16.02 2.16 20.39
CA VAL A 520 17.10 1.48 21.10
C VAL A 520 16.97 -0.01 20.86
N GLY A 521 18.06 -0.66 20.48
CA GLY A 521 18.09 -2.11 20.27
C GLY A 521 19.36 -2.72 20.81
N LEU A 522 19.22 -3.76 21.61
CA LEU A 522 20.34 -4.55 22.13
C LEU A 522 20.37 -5.88 21.41
N VAL A 523 21.50 -6.21 20.80
CA VAL A 523 21.73 -7.48 20.10
C VAL A 523 22.77 -8.27 20.85
N PHE A 524 22.48 -9.55 21.07
CA PHE A 524 23.42 -10.52 21.60
C PHE A 524 23.64 -11.66 20.59
N LYS A 525 24.91 -11.90 20.28
CA LYS A 525 25.36 -12.98 19.40
C LYS A 525 26.00 -14.09 20.22
N PRO A 526 25.26 -15.15 20.56
CA PRO A 526 25.86 -16.33 21.22
C PRO A 526 26.92 -16.99 20.36
N ILE A 527 26.69 -17.02 19.06
CA ILE A 527 27.62 -17.40 17.98
C ILE A 527 27.44 -16.44 16.81
N GLU A 528 28.41 -16.39 15.89
CA GLU A 528 28.40 -15.46 14.77
C GLU A 528 27.14 -15.54 13.91
N GLN A 529 26.62 -16.73 13.69
CA GLN A 529 25.46 -17.01 12.84
C GLN A 529 24.11 -16.77 13.53
N VAL A 530 24.09 -16.49 14.83
CA VAL A 530 22.84 -16.31 15.59
C VAL A 530 22.85 -14.97 16.30
N SER A 531 21.81 -14.17 16.05
CA SER A 531 21.55 -12.92 16.75
C SER A 531 20.23 -13.02 17.51
N THR A 532 20.24 -12.69 18.79
CA THR A 532 19.02 -12.42 19.57
C THR A 532 18.95 -10.96 19.91
N TYR A 533 17.78 -10.38 19.94
CA TYR A 533 17.67 -8.94 20.20
C TYR A 533 16.42 -8.57 21.00
N LEU A 534 16.52 -7.45 21.68
CA LEU A 534 15.40 -6.73 22.27
C LEU A 534 15.45 -5.30 21.76
N SER A 535 14.34 -4.80 21.21
CA SER A 535 14.26 -3.43 20.73
C SER A 535 13.04 -2.70 21.25
N TYR A 536 13.19 -1.39 21.34
CA TYR A 536 12.15 -0.42 21.64
C TYR A 536 12.25 0.72 20.63
N ALA A 537 11.12 1.09 20.03
CA ALA A 537 11.03 2.23 19.13
C ALA A 537 9.72 2.97 19.34
N ASN A 538 9.74 4.30 19.17
CA ASN A 538 8.52 5.07 19.10
C ASN A 538 8.27 5.60 17.68
N SER A 539 7.03 5.94 17.43
CA SER A 539 6.58 6.62 16.22
C SER A 539 5.67 7.78 16.57
N LYS A 540 5.73 8.84 15.77
CA LYS A 540 4.92 10.04 15.91
C LYS A 540 4.11 10.27 14.64
N THR A 541 2.79 10.48 14.79
CA THR A 541 1.89 10.78 13.67
C THR A 541 1.27 12.16 13.85
N PRO A 542 1.69 13.17 13.09
CA PRO A 542 1.15 14.53 13.17
C PRO A 542 -0.30 14.58 12.69
N SER A 543 -0.98 15.69 12.96
CA SER A 543 -2.36 15.91 12.51
C SER A 543 -2.48 15.88 10.99
N LYS A 544 -1.47 16.40 10.29
CA LYS A 544 -1.31 16.28 8.84
C LYS A 544 -0.15 15.33 8.54
N ALA A 545 -0.43 14.04 8.48
CA ALA A 545 0.58 13.01 8.27
C ALA A 545 0.99 12.85 6.80
N SER A 546 0.19 13.31 5.86
CA SER A 546 0.47 13.28 4.41
C SER A 546 -0.03 14.55 3.74
N VAL A 547 0.54 14.88 2.58
CA VAL A 547 0.12 16.05 1.81
C VAL A 547 -1.35 15.99 1.37
N ASN A 548 -1.86 14.78 1.07
CA ASN A 548 -3.25 14.50 0.73
C ASN A 548 -4.20 14.55 1.94
N GLY A 549 -3.65 14.43 3.14
CA GLY A 549 -4.40 14.51 4.39
C GLY A 549 -4.88 15.92 4.66
N SER A 550 -6.01 16.05 5.32
CA SER A 550 -6.51 17.34 5.81
C SER A 550 -6.59 17.30 7.32
N CYS A 551 -6.42 18.45 7.95
CA CYS A 551 -6.83 18.65 9.34
C CYS A 551 -7.99 19.65 9.38
N THR A 552 -8.78 19.59 10.44
CA THR A 552 -9.90 20.50 10.69
C THR A 552 -9.51 21.49 11.77
N ALA A 553 -9.51 22.79 11.41
CA ALA A 553 -9.06 23.85 12.33
C ALA A 553 -10.13 24.25 13.37
N THR A 554 -11.41 24.15 12.99
CA THR A 554 -12.54 24.51 13.87
C THR A 554 -13.65 23.47 13.75
N SER A 555 -14.26 23.12 14.87
CA SER A 555 -15.40 22.20 14.91
C SER A 555 -16.32 22.54 16.08
N THR A 556 -17.62 22.46 15.85
CA THR A 556 -18.64 22.55 16.91
C THR A 556 -18.97 21.20 17.54
N THR A 557 -18.38 20.12 17.00
CA THR A 557 -18.65 18.73 17.39
C THR A 557 -17.46 18.05 18.05
N GLY A 558 -16.42 18.81 18.45
CA GLY A 558 -15.23 18.25 19.09
C GLY A 558 -14.39 17.38 18.14
N THR A 559 -14.31 17.74 16.87
CA THR A 559 -13.55 17.01 15.84
C THR A 559 -12.42 17.83 15.19
N ALA A 560 -12.14 19.06 15.71
CA ALA A 560 -10.98 19.82 15.27
C ALA A 560 -9.69 19.10 15.68
N ASN A 561 -8.72 19.03 14.78
CA ASN A 561 -7.50 18.23 15.01
C ASN A 561 -6.21 18.88 14.49
N CYS A 562 -6.27 20.10 13.92
CA CYS A 562 -5.04 20.75 13.43
C CYS A 562 -4.06 21.13 14.55
N ASN A 563 -4.59 21.48 15.73
CA ASN A 563 -3.79 21.95 16.87
C ASN A 563 -3.60 20.89 17.96
N VAL A 564 -4.06 19.67 17.71
CA VAL A 564 -3.91 18.57 18.67
C VAL A 564 -2.53 17.93 18.49
N GLU A 565 -1.85 17.61 19.61
CA GLU A 565 -0.53 16.97 19.60
C GLU A 565 -0.48 15.70 18.75
N ALA A 566 0.73 15.36 18.28
CA ALA A 566 0.96 14.16 17.51
C ALA A 566 0.62 12.89 18.30
N GLU A 567 -0.07 11.99 17.62
CA GLU A 567 -0.31 10.64 18.16
C GLU A 567 1.01 9.90 18.30
N THR A 568 1.06 8.99 19.26
CA THR A 568 2.27 8.22 19.57
C THR A 568 2.02 6.73 19.37
N ALA A 569 2.95 6.03 18.73
CA ALA A 569 3.00 4.58 18.79
C ALA A 569 4.32 4.10 19.40
N VAL A 570 4.27 2.94 20.04
CA VAL A 570 5.42 2.28 20.65
C VAL A 570 5.48 0.86 20.14
N ASN A 571 6.67 0.43 19.75
CA ASN A 571 6.97 -0.96 19.42
C ASN A 571 8.00 -1.52 20.40
N ILE A 572 7.70 -2.69 20.95
CA ILE A 572 8.65 -3.51 21.70
C ILE A 572 8.75 -4.84 20.96
N GLU A 573 9.97 -5.27 20.63
CA GLU A 573 10.18 -6.50 19.87
C GLU A 573 11.34 -7.31 20.48
N LEU A 574 11.08 -8.59 20.77
CA LEU A 574 12.07 -9.59 21.16
C LEU A 574 12.18 -10.60 20.01
N GLY A 575 13.36 -10.72 19.42
CA GLY A 575 13.55 -11.58 18.27
C GLY A 575 14.83 -12.38 18.27
N ALA A 576 14.88 -13.34 17.35
CA ALA A 576 16.05 -14.15 17.04
C ALA A 576 16.18 -14.29 15.53
N LYS A 577 17.41 -14.27 15.06
CA LYS A 577 17.76 -14.46 13.66
C LYS A 577 18.90 -15.47 13.58
N TRP A 578 18.79 -16.38 12.64
CA TRP A 578 19.78 -17.44 12.46
C TRP A 578 20.12 -17.62 10.98
N ASP A 579 21.40 -17.41 10.65
CA ASP A 579 22.00 -17.73 9.36
C ASP A 579 22.40 -19.21 9.36
N ALA A 580 21.42 -20.07 9.05
CA ALA A 580 21.56 -21.51 9.01
C ALA A 580 22.21 -21.97 7.70
N ILE A 581 22.63 -23.23 7.69
CA ILE A 581 23.16 -23.93 6.50
C ILE A 581 24.29 -23.10 5.83
N GLU A 582 25.30 -22.74 6.62
CA GLU A 582 26.45 -21.95 6.15
C GLU A 582 26.08 -20.62 5.52
N GLY A 583 25.06 -19.94 6.10
CA GLY A 583 24.57 -18.65 5.61
C GLY A 583 23.64 -18.71 4.40
N ARG A 584 23.28 -19.89 3.91
CA ARG A 584 22.37 -20.04 2.76
C ARG A 584 20.90 -19.87 3.12
N LEU A 585 20.53 -20.07 4.38
CA LEU A 585 19.14 -20.01 4.84
C LEU A 585 19.02 -19.06 6.04
N ALA A 586 18.27 -17.97 5.89
CA ALA A 586 17.92 -17.08 6.97
C ALA A 586 16.62 -17.53 7.64
N LEU A 587 16.65 -17.69 8.97
CA LEU A 587 15.49 -17.94 9.80
C LEU A 587 15.29 -16.75 10.74
N THR A 588 14.07 -16.29 10.87
CA THR A 588 13.72 -15.17 11.74
C THR A 588 12.49 -15.50 12.56
N ALA A 589 12.51 -15.11 13.84
CA ALA A 589 11.36 -15.19 14.72
C ALA A 589 11.33 -13.95 15.62
N ALA A 590 10.16 -13.34 15.77
CA ALA A 590 10.00 -12.17 16.64
C ALA A 590 8.64 -12.20 17.35
N LEU A 591 8.67 -11.94 18.66
CA LEU A 591 7.50 -11.57 19.46
C LEU A 591 7.48 -10.06 19.57
N PHE A 592 6.33 -9.46 19.33
CA PHE A 592 6.24 -8.00 19.34
C PHE A 592 4.95 -7.52 20.01
N ARG A 593 5.03 -6.32 20.54
CA ARG A 593 3.90 -5.49 20.95
C ARG A 593 3.99 -4.15 20.24
N ASN A 594 2.96 -3.81 19.49
CA ASN A 594 2.80 -2.53 18.86
C ASN A 594 1.58 -1.84 19.46
N GLU A 595 1.78 -0.73 20.17
CA GLU A 595 0.73 -0.02 20.88
C GLU A 595 0.64 1.41 20.32
N ARG A 596 -0.52 1.78 19.78
CA ARG A 596 -0.87 3.15 19.41
C ARG A 596 -1.53 3.79 20.61
N GLN A 597 -0.91 4.82 21.11
CA GLN A 597 -1.34 5.57 22.29
C GLN A 597 -1.70 6.99 21.88
N ASN A 598 -2.58 7.60 22.68
CA ASN A 598 -2.94 8.99 22.48
C ASN A 598 -3.41 9.26 21.04
N TYR A 599 -4.15 8.32 20.42
CA TYR A 599 -4.76 8.65 19.15
C TYR A 599 -6.03 9.46 19.36
N ARG A 600 -6.34 10.26 18.36
CA ARG A 600 -7.38 11.26 18.43
C ARG A 600 -8.75 10.62 18.36
N VAL A 601 -9.61 11.02 19.30
CA VAL A 601 -11.03 10.65 19.35
C VAL A 601 -11.88 11.91 19.49
N ALA A 602 -13.12 11.88 19.00
CA ALA A 602 -14.02 13.01 19.14
C ALA A 602 -14.26 13.36 20.62
N ASP A 603 -14.16 14.64 20.96
CA ASP A 603 -14.37 15.15 22.32
C ASP A 603 -15.40 16.30 22.33
N PRO A 604 -16.70 15.96 22.38
CA PRO A 604 -17.78 16.93 22.40
C PRO A 604 -18.02 17.55 23.77
N ASP A 605 -17.06 17.56 24.67
CA ASP A 605 -17.15 18.21 25.99
C ASP A 605 -17.48 19.70 25.83
N PRO A 606 -18.57 20.22 26.41
CA PRO A 606 -18.89 21.62 26.40
C PRO A 606 -17.80 22.50 27.02
N ALA A 607 -16.95 21.97 27.90
CA ALA A 607 -15.79 22.68 28.43
C ALA A 607 -14.63 22.78 27.42
N ASN A 608 -14.64 21.98 26.37
CA ASN A 608 -13.69 22.05 25.26
C ASN A 608 -14.09 23.15 24.29
N LEU A 609 -13.77 24.39 24.64
CA LEU A 609 -14.15 25.57 23.85
C LEU A 609 -13.48 25.66 22.49
N SER A 610 -12.36 24.99 22.29
CA SER A 610 -11.67 24.89 21.00
C SER A 610 -12.32 23.89 20.05
N GLY A 611 -13.14 22.95 20.56
CA GLY A 611 -13.72 21.86 19.78
C GLY A 611 -12.68 20.86 19.27
N GLU A 612 -11.54 20.74 19.93
CA GLU A 612 -10.45 19.82 19.57
C GLU A 612 -10.77 18.39 19.97
N GLN A 613 -10.14 17.44 19.26
CA GLN A 613 -10.19 16.04 19.61
C GLN A 613 -9.38 15.76 20.89
N ALA A 614 -9.83 14.79 21.68
CA ALA A 614 -9.04 14.29 22.81
C ALA A 614 -8.02 13.24 22.39
N LEU A 615 -6.94 13.08 23.13
CA LEU A 615 -5.90 12.07 22.95
C LEU A 615 -6.12 10.83 23.83
N ASP A 616 -7.38 10.40 23.99
CA ASP A 616 -7.78 9.30 24.88
C ASP A 616 -7.74 7.94 24.21
N GLY A 617 -7.58 7.91 22.89
CA GLY A 617 -7.60 6.68 22.10
C GLY A 617 -6.37 5.80 22.37
N LYS A 618 -6.58 4.48 22.49
CA LYS A 618 -5.54 3.47 22.64
C LYS A 618 -5.89 2.18 21.93
N ALA A 619 -4.92 1.61 21.23
CA ALA A 619 -5.05 0.31 20.57
C ALA A 619 -3.73 -0.45 20.65
N ARG A 620 -3.81 -1.76 20.69
CA ARG A 620 -2.65 -2.63 20.85
C ARG A 620 -2.73 -3.81 19.89
N VAL A 621 -1.58 -4.22 19.40
CA VAL A 621 -1.40 -5.46 18.63
C VAL A 621 -0.22 -6.21 19.21
N ASP A 622 -0.48 -7.38 19.81
CA ASP A 622 0.52 -8.35 20.23
C ASP A 622 0.67 -9.40 19.12
N GLY A 623 1.87 -9.86 18.84
CA GLY A 623 2.03 -10.81 17.74
C GLY A 623 3.30 -11.61 17.72
N LEU A 624 3.30 -12.61 16.85
CA LEU A 624 4.44 -13.45 16.49
C LEU A 624 4.66 -13.33 14.98
N ALA A 625 5.89 -13.05 14.56
CA ALA A 625 6.31 -13.07 13.17
C ALA A 625 7.39 -14.13 12.98
N LEU A 626 7.23 -14.98 11.94
CA LEU A 626 8.20 -15.99 11.52
C LEU A 626 8.56 -15.77 10.07
N GLY A 627 9.83 -15.93 9.73
CA GLY A 627 10.32 -15.81 8.36
C GLY A 627 11.39 -16.84 8.04
N VAL A 628 11.37 -17.31 6.80
CA VAL A 628 12.38 -18.21 6.22
C VAL A 628 12.69 -17.71 4.82
N ALA A 629 13.98 -17.49 4.50
CA ALA A 629 14.39 -17.03 3.17
C ALA A 629 15.76 -17.62 2.80
N GLY A 630 15.87 -18.19 1.60
CA GLY A 630 17.13 -18.71 1.07
C GLY A 630 17.03 -20.14 0.58
N ASN A 631 18.18 -20.84 0.54
CA ASN A 631 18.34 -22.15 -0.07
C ASN A 631 18.51 -23.24 0.99
N ILE A 632 17.62 -24.26 0.97
CA ILE A 632 17.73 -25.46 1.80
C ILE A 632 18.84 -26.35 1.23
N THR A 633 18.83 -26.56 -0.10
CA THR A 633 19.92 -27.17 -0.87
C THR A 633 20.30 -26.23 -2.00
N ARG A 634 21.26 -26.61 -2.85
CA ARG A 634 21.58 -25.78 -4.04
C ARG A 634 20.41 -25.69 -5.02
N GLU A 635 19.60 -26.71 -5.06
CA GLU A 635 18.45 -26.86 -5.98
C GLU A 635 17.13 -26.39 -5.37
N TRP A 636 17.05 -26.32 -4.03
CA TRP A 636 15.79 -26.07 -3.32
C TRP A 636 15.83 -24.76 -2.56
N ALA A 637 15.08 -23.77 -3.04
CA ALA A 637 14.89 -22.48 -2.40
C ALA A 637 13.51 -22.35 -1.74
N VAL A 638 13.44 -21.56 -0.68
CA VAL A 638 12.21 -21.26 0.05
C VAL A 638 12.17 -19.79 0.46
N PHE A 639 10.97 -19.19 0.34
CA PHE A 639 10.62 -17.89 0.91
C PHE A 639 9.28 -18.05 1.60
N ALA A 640 9.26 -18.01 2.92
CA ALA A 640 8.04 -18.26 3.69
C ALA A 640 7.94 -17.29 4.87
N ASN A 641 6.72 -16.81 5.12
CA ASN A 641 6.43 -15.89 6.19
C ASN A 641 5.11 -16.26 6.87
N TYR A 642 5.04 -16.09 8.17
CA TYR A 642 3.83 -16.27 8.95
C TYR A 642 3.72 -15.19 10.00
N THR A 643 2.50 -14.67 10.22
CA THR A 643 2.22 -13.70 11.28
C THR A 643 0.94 -14.07 12.02
N PHE A 644 1.03 -14.08 13.32
CA PHE A 644 -0.10 -14.12 14.25
C PHE A 644 -0.27 -12.74 14.87
N LEU A 645 -1.51 -12.21 14.89
CA LEU A 645 -1.88 -10.92 15.45
C LEU A 645 -3.02 -11.07 16.44
N ASP A 646 -2.82 -10.60 17.66
CA ASP A 646 -3.87 -10.45 18.67
C ASP A 646 -4.04 -8.96 18.94
N SER A 647 -5.14 -8.41 18.44
CA SER A 647 -5.36 -6.95 18.42
C SER A 647 -6.54 -6.57 19.31
N ASP A 648 -6.38 -5.51 20.08
CA ASP A 648 -7.39 -4.96 20.97
C ASP A 648 -7.49 -3.44 20.86
N VAL A 649 -8.72 -2.91 20.81
CA VAL A 649 -9.00 -1.53 21.16
C VAL A 649 -9.05 -1.42 22.70
N LEU A 650 -8.17 -0.63 23.27
CA LEU A 650 -8.10 -0.40 24.69
C LEU A 650 -8.97 0.78 25.13
N SER A 651 -9.08 1.81 24.29
CA SER A 651 -9.97 2.95 24.42
C SER A 651 -10.26 3.53 23.02
N GLY A 652 -11.52 3.69 22.65
CA GLY A 652 -11.94 4.18 21.33
C GLY A 652 -12.85 5.41 21.38
N VAL A 653 -13.17 5.93 22.56
CA VAL A 653 -13.95 7.15 22.78
C VAL A 653 -13.29 8.03 23.83
N SER A 654 -13.63 9.33 23.84
CA SER A 654 -13.12 10.26 24.86
C SER A 654 -13.63 9.90 26.27
N ASP A 655 -12.87 10.29 27.27
CA ASP A 655 -13.27 10.14 28.68
C ASP A 655 -14.58 10.87 28.98
N TYR A 656 -14.80 12.01 28.32
CA TYR A 656 -16.06 12.73 28.40
C TYR A 656 -17.22 11.87 27.88
N CYS A 657 -17.08 11.25 26.71
CA CYS A 657 -18.12 10.38 26.16
C CYS A 657 -18.38 9.14 27.02
N VAL A 658 -17.35 8.57 27.65
CA VAL A 658 -17.54 7.48 28.62
C VAL A 658 -18.42 7.90 29.79
N GLN A 659 -18.26 9.13 30.27
CA GLN A 659 -19.04 9.67 31.39
C GLN A 659 -20.42 10.16 30.95
N ASN A 660 -20.53 10.69 29.73
CA ASN A 660 -21.73 11.34 29.17
C ASN A 660 -22.18 10.63 27.86
N PRO A 661 -22.67 9.38 27.95
CA PRO A 661 -23.03 8.62 26.76
C PRO A 661 -24.21 9.25 25.99
N ASN A 662 -24.22 9.10 24.68
CA ASN A 662 -25.19 9.70 23.77
C ASN A 662 -26.63 9.22 24.02
N THR A 663 -26.82 7.96 24.37
CA THR A 663 -28.16 7.37 24.48
C THR A 663 -28.41 6.82 25.85
N GLN A 664 -29.50 7.23 26.44
CA GLN A 664 -30.09 6.64 27.66
C GLN A 664 -31.33 5.84 27.30
N ILE A 665 -31.60 4.81 28.06
CA ILE A 665 -32.84 4.05 27.93
C ILE A 665 -33.69 4.31 29.14
N VAL A 666 -34.88 4.79 28.89
CA VAL A 666 -35.93 5.05 29.89
C VAL A 666 -37.07 4.09 29.62
N VAL A 667 -37.55 3.45 30.68
CA VAL A 667 -38.76 2.61 30.60
C VAL A 667 -39.99 3.53 30.70
N ILE A 668 -40.68 3.69 29.58
CA ILE A 668 -41.95 4.44 29.53
C ILE A 668 -43.08 3.40 29.52
N GLY A 669 -43.78 3.27 30.65
CA GLY A 669 -44.75 2.20 30.85
C GLY A 669 -44.04 0.84 30.96
N THR A 670 -44.30 -0.06 30.06
CA THR A 670 -43.64 -1.39 29.96
C THR A 670 -42.61 -1.45 28.81
N THR A 671 -42.42 -0.37 28.05
CA THR A 671 -41.61 -0.36 26.83
C THR A 671 -40.27 0.41 27.10
N PRO A 672 -39.13 -0.27 26.92
CA PRO A 672 -37.85 0.41 26.92
C PRO A 672 -37.78 1.38 25.73
N THR A 673 -37.52 2.64 26.01
CA THR A 673 -37.44 3.70 24.98
C THR A 673 -36.07 4.32 25.04
N ALA A 674 -35.38 4.39 23.88
CA ALA A 674 -34.14 5.09 23.76
C ALA A 674 -34.41 6.61 23.77
N VAL A 675 -33.80 7.31 24.72
CA VAL A 675 -33.84 8.77 24.82
C VAL A 675 -32.41 9.27 24.56
N ASN A 676 -32.24 10.15 23.60
CA ASN A 676 -30.95 10.78 23.37
C ASN A 676 -30.57 11.59 24.63
N ALA A 677 -29.40 11.33 25.17
CA ALA A 677 -28.76 12.26 26.10
C ALA A 677 -28.39 13.55 25.34
N ASP A 678 -28.14 14.62 26.04
CA ASP A 678 -27.85 15.94 25.46
C ASP A 678 -26.58 15.98 24.58
N ASN A 679 -25.87 14.86 24.48
CA ASN A 679 -24.60 14.77 23.81
C ASN A 679 -24.65 13.87 22.55
N ARG A 680 -25.12 14.39 21.45
CA ARG A 680 -25.33 13.68 20.17
C ARG A 680 -24.03 13.35 19.43
N ALA A 681 -22.91 13.91 19.86
CA ALA A 681 -21.62 13.70 19.19
C ALA A 681 -20.86 12.46 19.70
N CYS A 682 -21.25 11.90 20.84
CA CYS A 682 -20.67 10.67 21.35
C CYS A 682 -21.17 9.44 20.58
N ALA A 683 -20.27 8.63 20.08
CA ALA A 683 -20.57 7.38 19.37
C ALA A 683 -20.68 6.19 20.35
N ASN A 684 -21.37 6.38 21.48
CA ASN A 684 -21.55 5.38 22.55
C ASN A 684 -22.95 5.44 23.16
N SER A 685 -23.23 4.59 24.14
CA SER A 685 -24.49 4.58 24.89
C SER A 685 -24.26 4.18 26.34
N VAL A 686 -25.28 4.28 27.20
CA VAL A 686 -25.22 3.85 28.60
C VAL A 686 -24.90 2.37 28.76
N PHE A 687 -25.21 1.54 27.78
CA PHE A 687 -24.94 0.09 27.76
C PHE A 687 -23.56 -0.21 27.20
N PHE A 688 -23.12 0.58 26.25
CA PHE A 688 -21.84 0.47 25.56
C PHE A 688 -21.08 1.80 25.71
N ARG A 689 -20.51 2.02 26.88
CA ARG A 689 -19.79 3.27 27.18
C ARG A 689 -18.58 3.47 26.28
N ASP A 690 -17.90 2.38 25.96
CA ASP A 690 -16.94 2.30 24.87
C ASP A 690 -17.26 1.04 24.03
N PRO A 691 -18.01 1.20 22.94
CA PRO A 691 -18.49 0.05 22.16
C PRO A 691 -17.38 -0.66 21.37
N THR A 692 -16.18 -0.10 21.34
CA THR A 692 -15.03 -0.67 20.63
C THR A 692 -14.05 -1.40 21.55
N ARG A 693 -14.10 -1.11 22.85
CA ARG A 693 -13.15 -1.63 23.84
C ARG A 693 -13.20 -3.16 23.93
N GLY A 694 -12.03 -3.79 23.84
CA GLY A 694 -11.89 -5.25 23.88
C GLY A 694 -12.19 -5.93 22.54
N ASN A 695 -12.59 -5.17 21.52
CA ASN A 695 -12.78 -5.71 20.18
C ASN A 695 -11.47 -5.64 19.39
N ALA A 696 -11.32 -6.58 18.45
CA ALA A 696 -10.17 -6.56 17.55
C ALA A 696 -10.19 -5.33 16.63
N LEU A 697 -9.02 -4.90 16.17
CA LEU A 697 -8.91 -3.86 15.15
C LEU A 697 -9.53 -4.34 13.83
N THR A 698 -10.10 -3.40 13.08
CA THR A 698 -10.59 -3.68 11.73
C THR A 698 -9.44 -4.02 10.78
N ASN A 699 -9.73 -4.75 9.72
CA ASN A 699 -8.74 -5.16 8.71
C ASN A 699 -7.49 -5.86 9.30
N THR A 700 -7.66 -6.56 10.42
CA THR A 700 -6.57 -7.22 11.14
C THR A 700 -6.88 -8.72 11.27
N PRO A 701 -6.43 -9.55 10.35
CA PRO A 701 -6.58 -11.00 10.44
C PRO A 701 -5.71 -11.55 11.57
N ARG A 702 -6.24 -12.50 12.32
CA ARG A 702 -5.49 -13.13 13.42
C ARG A 702 -4.33 -13.99 12.92
N HIS A 703 -4.52 -14.66 11.80
CA HIS A 703 -3.54 -15.52 11.17
C HIS A 703 -3.40 -15.16 9.71
N SER A 704 -2.17 -15.02 9.25
CA SER A 704 -1.83 -14.90 7.85
C SER A 704 -0.47 -15.53 7.57
N GLY A 705 -0.26 -16.04 6.37
CA GLY A 705 1.00 -16.69 6.03
C GLY A 705 1.14 -16.93 4.54
N SER A 706 2.37 -17.06 4.11
CA SER A 706 2.69 -17.41 2.75
C SER A 706 3.91 -18.31 2.68
N VAL A 707 3.95 -19.14 1.67
CA VAL A 707 5.11 -19.91 1.29
C VAL A 707 5.27 -19.83 -0.23
N TRP A 708 6.48 -19.59 -0.68
CA TRP A 708 6.93 -19.80 -2.04
C TRP A 708 8.13 -20.70 -2.00
N THR A 709 8.14 -21.76 -2.80
CA THR A 709 9.27 -22.67 -2.87
C THR A 709 9.55 -23.06 -4.31
N THR A 710 10.83 -23.20 -4.65
CA THR A 710 11.27 -23.61 -5.98
C THR A 710 12.27 -24.74 -5.89
N TYR A 711 12.18 -25.66 -6.84
CA TYR A 711 13.09 -26.78 -6.98
C TYR A 711 13.62 -26.86 -8.41
N ALA A 712 14.94 -26.78 -8.55
CA ALA A 712 15.63 -26.90 -9.83
C ALA A 712 16.01 -28.35 -10.11
N LEU A 713 15.71 -28.84 -11.31
CA LEU A 713 16.06 -30.17 -11.79
C LEU A 713 16.59 -30.08 -13.23
N ASP A 714 17.89 -30.16 -13.40
CA ASP A 714 18.57 -29.92 -14.67
C ASP A 714 18.16 -28.60 -15.30
N LYS A 715 17.47 -28.65 -16.45
CA LYS A 715 16.94 -27.47 -17.16
C LYS A 715 15.57 -27.00 -16.70
N TRP A 716 14.95 -27.70 -15.76
CA TRP A 716 13.62 -27.40 -15.26
C TRP A 716 13.71 -26.75 -13.90
N THR A 717 12.83 -25.79 -13.65
CA THR A 717 12.57 -25.25 -12.31
C THR A 717 11.07 -25.30 -12.07
N PHE A 718 10.69 -25.90 -10.95
CA PHE A 718 9.31 -25.99 -10.50
C PHE A 718 9.13 -25.07 -9.30
N GLY A 719 8.08 -24.25 -9.33
CA GLY A 719 7.71 -23.38 -8.24
C GLY A 719 6.29 -23.67 -7.76
N PHE A 720 6.08 -23.57 -6.46
CA PHE A 720 4.77 -23.64 -5.83
C PHE A 720 4.66 -22.61 -4.71
N GLY A 721 3.53 -21.93 -4.67
CA GLY A 721 3.22 -20.97 -3.62
C GLY A 721 1.83 -21.13 -3.07
N SER A 722 1.68 -20.80 -1.79
CA SER A 722 0.40 -20.78 -1.10
C SER A 722 0.35 -19.58 -0.18
N THR A 723 -0.74 -18.82 -0.22
CA THR A 723 -0.99 -17.68 0.65
C THR A 723 -2.29 -17.93 1.39
N TYR A 724 -2.28 -17.76 2.70
CA TYR A 724 -3.44 -17.80 3.58
C TYR A 724 -3.73 -16.44 4.18
N GLN A 725 -4.97 -16.01 4.10
CA GLN A 725 -5.46 -14.80 4.75
C GLN A 725 -6.65 -15.16 5.63
N GLY A 726 -6.51 -14.98 6.94
CA GLY A 726 -7.60 -15.22 7.88
C GLY A 726 -8.67 -14.14 7.83
N GLY A 727 -9.89 -14.50 8.23
CA GLY A 727 -10.99 -13.54 8.32
C GLY A 727 -10.77 -12.45 9.37
N PHE A 728 -11.23 -11.23 9.06
CA PHE A 728 -11.06 -10.04 9.91
C PHE A 728 -12.36 -9.25 10.06
N LEU A 729 -12.40 -8.35 11.05
CA LEU A 729 -13.52 -7.44 11.26
C LEU A 729 -13.45 -6.28 10.27
N THR A 730 -14.58 -5.95 9.66
CA THR A 730 -14.74 -4.74 8.84
C THR A 730 -15.26 -3.56 9.66
N GLN A 731 -15.88 -3.86 10.80
CA GLN A 731 -16.36 -2.91 11.82
C GLN A 731 -16.07 -3.50 13.19
N ASN A 732 -15.69 -2.68 14.15
CA ASN A 732 -15.35 -3.10 15.51
C ASN A 732 -16.16 -2.42 16.60
N SER A 733 -17.19 -1.66 16.25
CA SER A 733 -18.13 -1.11 17.23
C SER A 733 -19.24 -2.10 17.53
N SER A 734 -19.40 -2.46 18.79
CA SER A 734 -20.50 -3.30 19.29
C SER A 734 -21.83 -2.57 19.36
N LEU A 735 -21.91 -1.30 19.01
CA LEU A 735 -23.20 -0.61 18.84
C LEU A 735 -23.90 -1.19 17.61
N PRO A 736 -25.11 -1.72 17.76
CA PRO A 736 -25.87 -2.20 16.62
C PRO A 736 -26.30 -1.01 15.76
N THR A 737 -25.57 -0.75 14.70
CA THR A 737 -25.84 0.32 13.73
C THR A 737 -26.83 -0.12 12.67
N VAL A 738 -27.93 -0.72 13.03
CA VAL A 738 -29.07 -0.82 12.14
C VAL A 738 -29.83 0.51 12.25
N ASN A 739 -29.55 1.44 11.33
CA ASN A 739 -30.17 2.77 11.26
C ASN A 739 -30.02 3.66 12.52
N GLY A 740 -28.95 3.47 13.31
CA GLY A 740 -28.75 4.25 14.54
C GLY A 740 -29.76 3.95 15.66
N ALA A 741 -30.60 2.92 15.52
CA ALA A 741 -31.53 2.49 16.53
C ALA A 741 -30.99 1.28 17.29
N ILE A 742 -30.97 1.36 18.60
CA ILE A 742 -30.77 0.21 19.48
C ILE A 742 -31.97 -0.71 19.31
N THR A 743 -31.74 -1.97 18.95
CA THR A 743 -32.83 -2.92 18.76
C THR A 743 -33.35 -3.43 20.11
N ALA A 744 -34.59 -3.92 20.14
CA ALA A 744 -35.18 -4.55 21.34
C ALA A 744 -34.33 -5.75 21.83
N ALA A 745 -33.65 -6.44 20.93
CA ALA A 745 -32.76 -7.56 21.26
C ALA A 745 -31.50 -7.10 21.98
N THR A 746 -30.88 -5.99 21.54
CA THR A 746 -29.70 -5.40 22.18
C THR A 746 -30.01 -4.67 23.47
N LEU A 747 -31.26 -4.29 23.69
CA LEU A 747 -31.77 -3.80 24.97
C LEU A 747 -31.88 -4.92 25.99
N ALA A 748 -32.29 -6.12 25.54
CA ALA A 748 -32.45 -7.29 26.39
C ALA A 748 -31.09 -7.93 26.76
N ASP A 749 -30.13 -7.94 25.82
CA ASP A 749 -28.80 -8.49 26.01
C ASP A 749 -27.77 -7.66 25.23
N PRO A 750 -27.12 -6.68 25.87
CA PRO A 750 -26.07 -5.88 25.25
C PRO A 750 -24.88 -6.70 24.74
N SER A 751 -24.63 -7.89 25.29
CA SER A 751 -23.57 -8.79 24.83
C SER A 751 -23.90 -9.50 23.51
N ALA A 752 -25.14 -9.43 23.05
CA ALA A 752 -25.61 -10.02 21.80
C ALA A 752 -25.28 -9.21 20.54
N ALA A 753 -24.56 -8.08 20.66
CA ALA A 753 -24.08 -7.33 19.51
C ALA A 753 -23.05 -8.18 18.74
N THR A 754 -23.44 -8.67 17.58
CA THR A 754 -22.58 -9.55 16.77
C THR A 754 -21.63 -8.72 15.90
N LEU A 755 -20.35 -9.00 16.00
CA LEU A 755 -19.33 -8.48 15.09
C LEU A 755 -19.07 -9.51 14.00
N TYR A 756 -19.29 -9.11 12.76
CA TYR A 756 -19.17 -9.99 11.60
C TYR A 756 -17.73 -9.94 11.06
N ARG A 757 -17.21 -11.13 10.73
CA ARG A 757 -15.88 -11.29 10.12
C ARG A 757 -16.02 -11.64 8.64
N THR A 758 -15.04 -11.20 7.84
CA THR A 758 -14.88 -11.67 6.46
C THR A 758 -14.54 -13.15 6.46
N GLN A 759 -14.78 -13.82 5.34
CA GLN A 759 -14.32 -15.19 5.13
C GLN A 759 -12.80 -15.21 5.01
N ASP A 760 -12.17 -16.30 5.41
CA ASP A 760 -10.77 -16.59 5.16
C ASP A 760 -10.61 -17.26 3.79
N TYR A 761 -9.41 -17.18 3.22
CA TYR A 761 -9.15 -17.81 1.93
C TYR A 761 -7.72 -18.35 1.80
N TRP A 762 -7.55 -19.32 0.90
CA TRP A 762 -6.27 -19.82 0.44
C TRP A 762 -6.11 -19.57 -1.04
N MET A 763 -4.99 -19.00 -1.44
CA MET A 763 -4.66 -18.77 -2.83
C MET A 763 -3.37 -19.52 -3.18
N HIS A 764 -3.42 -20.33 -4.26
CA HIS A 764 -2.32 -21.16 -4.69
C HIS A 764 -1.78 -20.70 -6.04
N ARG A 765 -0.45 -20.72 -6.18
CA ARG A 765 0.28 -20.39 -7.41
C ARG A 765 1.23 -21.51 -7.78
N ALA A 766 1.49 -21.69 -9.08
CA ALA A 766 2.51 -22.60 -9.55
C ALA A 766 3.33 -21.97 -10.66
N MET A 767 4.55 -22.42 -10.81
CA MET A 767 5.46 -22.00 -11.87
C MET A 767 6.19 -23.23 -12.40
N VAL A 768 6.37 -23.29 -13.71
CA VAL A 768 7.27 -24.22 -14.38
C VAL A 768 8.15 -23.41 -15.34
N ALA A 769 9.44 -23.43 -15.10
CA ALA A 769 10.41 -22.82 -16.01
C ALA A 769 11.28 -23.87 -16.68
N TYR A 770 11.65 -23.64 -17.93
CA TYR A 770 12.52 -24.48 -18.72
C TYR A 770 13.61 -23.68 -19.41
N GLN A 771 14.86 -24.03 -19.16
CA GLN A 771 16.01 -23.40 -19.81
C GLN A 771 16.25 -24.05 -21.17
N VAL A 772 15.82 -23.38 -22.24
CA VAL A 772 15.95 -23.89 -23.62
C VAL A 772 17.40 -23.88 -24.06
N SER A 773 18.11 -22.79 -23.79
CA SER A 773 19.55 -22.60 -24.04
C SER A 773 20.13 -21.71 -22.96
N ASP A 774 21.43 -21.46 -22.93
CA ASP A 774 22.11 -20.58 -21.97
C ASP A 774 21.51 -19.16 -21.94
N ARG A 775 20.88 -18.73 -23.03
CA ARG A 775 20.32 -17.40 -23.21
C ARG A 775 18.80 -17.35 -23.17
N LEU A 776 18.10 -18.44 -23.45
CA LEU A 776 16.65 -18.48 -23.58
C LEU A 776 16.00 -19.37 -22.54
N GLY A 777 15.19 -18.80 -21.68
CA GLY A 777 14.30 -19.49 -20.76
C GLY A 777 12.82 -19.30 -21.13
N LEU A 778 11.99 -20.28 -20.80
CA LEU A 778 10.54 -20.20 -20.87
C LEU A 778 9.98 -20.41 -19.47
N GLN A 779 9.03 -19.61 -19.06
CA GLN A 779 8.38 -19.70 -17.74
C GLN A 779 6.87 -19.68 -17.90
N LEU A 780 6.19 -20.70 -17.39
CA LEU A 780 4.74 -20.76 -17.27
C LEU A 780 4.35 -20.49 -15.83
N ASN A 781 3.56 -19.45 -15.60
CA ASN A 781 2.94 -19.16 -14.31
C ASN A 781 1.45 -19.47 -14.34
N LEU A 782 0.96 -20.09 -13.28
CA LEU A 782 -0.44 -20.36 -13.02
C LEU A 782 -0.81 -19.68 -11.70
N ASN A 783 -1.69 -18.71 -11.75
CA ASN A 783 -2.20 -18.00 -10.59
C ASN A 783 -3.59 -18.48 -10.23
N ASN A 784 -3.91 -18.45 -8.93
CA ASN A 784 -5.19 -18.91 -8.38
C ASN A 784 -5.60 -20.29 -8.93
N LEU A 785 -4.75 -21.29 -8.68
CA LEU A 785 -4.90 -22.66 -9.23
C LEU A 785 -6.26 -23.30 -8.95
N THR A 786 -6.80 -23.05 -7.77
CA THR A 786 -8.07 -23.61 -7.29
C THR A 786 -9.29 -22.83 -7.77
N ASP A 787 -9.07 -21.67 -8.43
CA ASP A 787 -10.12 -20.75 -8.83
C ASP A 787 -10.93 -20.26 -7.61
N GLU A 788 -10.22 -19.94 -6.53
CA GLU A 788 -10.79 -19.48 -5.28
C GLU A 788 -11.49 -18.14 -5.47
N GLU A 789 -12.72 -18.05 -5.02
CA GLU A 789 -13.44 -16.78 -4.93
C GLU A 789 -13.11 -16.09 -3.60
N TYR A 790 -12.41 -14.96 -3.65
CA TYR A 790 -12.00 -14.21 -2.48
C TYR A 790 -12.11 -12.70 -2.72
N TYR A 791 -12.06 -11.92 -1.63
CA TYR A 791 -12.26 -10.48 -1.69
C TYR A 791 -11.06 -9.76 -1.05
N VAL A 792 -10.42 -8.89 -1.83
CA VAL A 792 -9.18 -8.21 -1.42
C VAL A 792 -9.42 -6.87 -0.74
N ARG A 793 -10.53 -6.20 -1.05
CA ARG A 793 -10.95 -4.93 -0.45
C ARG A 793 -12.42 -4.98 -0.14
N ILE A 794 -12.77 -4.73 1.12
CA ILE A 794 -14.16 -4.85 1.59
C ILE A 794 -14.56 -3.55 2.27
N ARG A 795 -15.62 -2.92 1.78
CA ARG A 795 -16.31 -1.83 2.43
C ARG A 795 -17.68 -2.34 2.90
N ASN A 796 -17.76 -2.65 4.17
CA ASN A 796 -19.03 -3.04 4.76
C ASN A 796 -19.69 -1.82 5.41
N THR A 797 -20.86 -1.46 4.95
CA THR A 797 -21.66 -0.35 5.50
C THR A 797 -23.09 -0.81 5.71
N ALA A 798 -23.83 -0.08 6.54
CA ALA A 798 -25.22 -0.44 6.87
C ALA A 798 -26.19 -0.37 5.68
N THR A 799 -25.84 0.24 4.56
CA THR A 799 -26.75 0.53 3.45
C THR A 799 -26.20 0.30 2.06
N SER A 800 -24.88 0.18 1.88
CA SER A 800 -24.27 0.19 0.55
C SER A 800 -22.86 -0.40 0.55
N GLY A 801 -22.69 -1.58 1.13
CA GLY A 801 -21.41 -2.28 1.14
C GLY A 801 -21.02 -2.80 -0.25
N TRP A 802 -19.71 -2.92 -0.48
CA TRP A 802 -19.15 -3.53 -1.67
C TRP A 802 -17.79 -4.19 -1.36
N ALA A 803 -17.43 -5.13 -2.20
CA ALA A 803 -16.12 -5.78 -2.11
C ALA A 803 -15.52 -5.98 -3.50
N THR A 804 -14.20 -5.79 -3.61
CA THR A 804 -13.47 -6.08 -4.84
C THR A 804 -13.08 -7.56 -4.82
N PRO A 805 -13.57 -8.38 -5.75
CA PRO A 805 -13.09 -9.74 -5.91
C PRO A 805 -11.59 -9.78 -6.19
N GLY A 806 -10.92 -10.80 -5.70
CA GLY A 806 -9.57 -11.14 -6.12
C GLY A 806 -9.56 -11.64 -7.57
N GLU A 807 -8.38 -11.69 -8.16
CA GLU A 807 -8.24 -12.18 -9.53
C GLU A 807 -8.57 -13.67 -9.61
N GLY A 808 -9.33 -14.06 -10.64
CA GLY A 808 -9.64 -15.42 -10.98
C GLY A 808 -8.41 -16.20 -11.45
N ARG A 809 -8.61 -17.47 -11.79
CA ARG A 809 -7.52 -18.31 -12.31
C ARG A 809 -6.98 -17.78 -13.63
N SER A 810 -5.64 -17.67 -13.72
CA SER A 810 -4.97 -17.22 -14.93
C SER A 810 -3.69 -18.00 -15.21
N ALA A 811 -3.27 -17.99 -16.49
CA ALA A 811 -2.06 -18.62 -16.95
C ALA A 811 -1.27 -17.65 -17.84
N THR A 812 0.04 -17.53 -17.60
CA THR A 812 0.95 -16.69 -18.41
C THR A 812 2.19 -17.50 -18.80
N LEU A 813 2.56 -17.42 -20.07
CA LEU A 813 3.80 -17.95 -20.59
C LEU A 813 4.74 -16.80 -20.96
N THR A 814 5.92 -16.79 -20.35
CA THR A 814 6.94 -15.76 -20.59
C THR A 814 8.19 -16.38 -21.19
N ALA A 815 8.66 -15.84 -22.30
CA ALA A 815 9.99 -16.09 -22.83
C ALA A 815 10.96 -15.04 -22.26
N ILE A 816 12.09 -15.50 -21.72
CA ILE A 816 13.12 -14.68 -21.08
C ILE A 816 14.41 -14.88 -21.86
N TYR A 817 14.92 -13.82 -22.47
CA TYR A 817 16.16 -13.84 -23.24
C TYR A 817 17.23 -12.99 -22.53
N LYS A 818 18.35 -13.62 -22.18
CA LYS A 818 19.50 -12.97 -21.51
C LYS A 818 20.76 -13.09 -22.36
N PHE A 819 21.60 -12.05 -22.41
CA PHE A 819 22.85 -12.07 -23.17
C PHE A 819 23.86 -11.03 -22.65
#